data_bcf8b58f8e8ba3e95c0fc433e239b9de
#
_entry.id   bcf8b58f8e8ba3e95c0fc433e239b9de
#
_cell.length_a   1.000
_cell.length_b   1.000
_cell.length_c   1.000
_cell.angle_alpha   90.00
_cell.angle_beta   90.00
_cell.angle_gamma   90.00
#
_symmetry.space_group_name_H-M   'P 1'
#
loop_
_entity.id
_entity.type
_entity.pdbx_description
1 polymer ?
#
loop_
_entity_poly.entity_id
_entity_poly.type
_entity_poly.pdbx_seq_one_letter_code
_entity_poly.pdbx_strand_id
1 'polypeptide(L)'
;MKLSIVIVNYNVEHFLEQCLFSVRKAVANIEAEVFVVDNNSVDGSLKMLAEKFPEVKVIANKDNVGFSRANNQAIRVSTGEYVLLLNPDTVVEDDTFTKTIAFMDSHPEAGGLGVKMVDGKGRFLPESKRGLPTPATAFYKMFGLAKLFPHSKRFARYYLGHLDNDEINEVEILSGAFMLMRRETLDKSGLLDETFFMYGEDIDLSYRIILAGYKNYYFPKTRIIHYKGESTKKTSVNYVLVFYKAMEIFVKKHFANEGAKTYSFFINIAIYLKAFLALLSQFFSKAVQPLIDIVLGYSGLAAISYLWGNMMVYDGNGSYPTMLFSIILPIYLLIWILSSYFSGGYDKPYKIAPAAGGVFAGSFLILVLYALLPEQLRFSRALILFGMIWVAAEMSFTRWIGYLLKRPSFQYGKNAKKRFLVIGSKDETQRVLQLLQSTSIKPDFIGLITPYDDKDVPENYLGNLHQVPDIIDIYKINEIIFCSKDLSHQIIIDKMEEWHSSLDYKIAPEDTLSIIGSNSINTRGDLYTIDIKTISTNSNKRKKRLFDLTSSFMGIVLWIFLAFFINKPFHFLKSCFKVLFGKYSWIGYCNTKNNDKLRLPKIKKGIFDPSANMSRIGLTEEEKEQLNLMYARDYSLSKDINFFFRALKK
;
A
#
# COMPACT_ATOMS: atom_id res chain seq x y z
N MET A 1 20.83 21.22 -25.58
CA MET A 1 20.17 21.05 -24.26
C MET A 1 21.20 20.82 -23.17
N LYS A 2 21.06 21.46 -22.02
CA LYS A 2 21.97 21.25 -20.88
C LYS A 2 21.59 19.98 -20.10
N LEU A 3 20.27 19.73 -19.93
CA LEU A 3 19.76 18.62 -19.12
C LEU A 3 18.67 17.84 -19.85
N SER A 4 18.77 16.51 -19.86
CA SER A 4 17.69 15.60 -20.23
C SER A 4 17.20 14.83 -19.01
N ILE A 5 15.94 14.94 -18.65
CA ILE A 5 15.32 14.25 -17.52
C ILE A 5 14.50 13.08 -18.07
N VAL A 6 14.77 11.89 -17.57
CA VAL A 6 14.08 10.64 -17.97
C VAL A 6 13.31 10.08 -16.78
N ILE A 7 12.01 9.94 -16.93
CA ILE A 7 11.09 9.42 -15.92
C ILE A 7 10.38 8.18 -16.50
N VAL A 8 10.53 7.03 -15.85
CA VAL A 8 9.79 5.81 -16.24
C VAL A 8 8.55 5.66 -15.39
N ASN A 9 7.38 5.72 -16.04
CA ASN A 9 6.08 5.59 -15.40
C ASN A 9 5.50 4.19 -15.53
N TYR A 10 4.94 3.68 -14.44
CA TYR A 10 4.11 2.48 -14.45
C TYR A 10 3.05 2.54 -13.37
N ASN A 11 1.86 3.02 -13.74
CA ASN A 11 0.69 2.97 -12.87
C ASN A 11 0.80 3.81 -11.58
N VAL A 12 1.33 5.01 -11.65
CA VAL A 12 1.49 5.94 -10.53
C VAL A 12 1.11 7.38 -10.93
N GLU A 13 -0.01 7.55 -11.63
CA GLU A 13 -0.53 8.81 -12.17
C GLU A 13 -0.35 10.01 -11.24
N HIS A 14 -0.84 9.91 -9.99
CA HIS A 14 -0.82 11.04 -9.06
C HIS A 14 0.58 11.40 -8.59
N PHE A 15 1.45 10.42 -8.39
CA PHE A 15 2.86 10.67 -8.03
C PHE A 15 3.62 11.27 -9.20
N LEU A 16 3.41 10.75 -10.42
CA LEU A 16 3.98 11.32 -11.64
C LEU A 16 3.56 12.78 -11.82
N GLU A 17 2.28 13.07 -11.61
CA GLU A 17 1.75 14.44 -11.67
C GLU A 17 2.49 15.38 -10.71
N GLN A 18 2.62 14.97 -9.43
CA GLN A 18 3.34 15.75 -8.44
C GLN A 18 4.83 15.90 -8.76
N CYS A 19 5.49 14.84 -9.21
CA CYS A 19 6.88 14.86 -9.66
C CYS A 19 7.07 15.89 -10.78
N LEU A 20 6.24 15.86 -11.81
CA LEU A 20 6.32 16.77 -12.96
C LEU A 20 6.07 18.23 -12.58
N PHE A 21 5.18 18.53 -11.63
CA PHE A 21 5.03 19.90 -11.11
C PHE A 21 6.31 20.39 -10.43
N SER A 22 6.99 19.54 -9.65
CA SER A 22 8.26 19.91 -9.02
C SER A 22 9.38 20.07 -10.04
N VAL A 23 9.44 19.19 -11.04
CA VAL A 23 10.40 19.28 -12.15
C VAL A 23 10.19 20.54 -12.95
N ARG A 24 8.95 20.89 -13.32
CA ARG A 24 8.61 22.10 -14.07
C ARG A 24 9.11 23.36 -13.38
N LYS A 25 8.96 23.45 -12.04
CA LYS A 25 9.51 24.57 -11.26
C LYS A 25 11.06 24.57 -11.28
N ALA A 26 11.67 23.40 -11.09
CA ALA A 26 13.12 23.29 -11.00
C ALA A 26 13.87 23.52 -12.33
N VAL A 27 13.21 23.32 -13.49
CA VAL A 27 13.81 23.57 -14.82
C VAL A 27 13.55 24.97 -15.38
N ALA A 28 12.81 25.83 -14.68
CA ALA A 28 12.35 27.12 -15.22
C ALA A 28 13.46 28.02 -15.84
N ASN A 29 14.69 27.90 -15.33
CA ASN A 29 15.86 28.69 -15.78
C ASN A 29 16.94 27.82 -16.44
N ILE A 30 16.60 26.61 -16.89
CA ILE A 30 17.56 25.65 -17.45
C ILE A 30 17.07 25.18 -18.81
N GLU A 31 17.96 25.15 -19.79
CA GLU A 31 17.66 24.54 -21.07
C GLU A 31 17.57 23.02 -20.93
N ALA A 32 16.34 22.52 -20.67
CA ALA A 32 16.07 21.14 -20.35
C ALA A 32 14.99 20.53 -21.24
N GLU A 33 15.03 19.21 -21.38
CA GLU A 33 13.99 18.40 -21.98
C GLU A 33 13.57 17.29 -20.99
N VAL A 34 12.27 17.01 -20.95
CA VAL A 34 11.70 15.99 -20.04
C VAL A 34 11.06 14.89 -20.87
N PHE A 35 11.48 13.66 -20.62
CA PHE A 35 10.91 12.44 -21.20
C PHE A 35 10.15 11.66 -20.14
N VAL A 36 8.93 11.24 -20.46
CA VAL A 36 8.20 10.25 -19.70
C VAL A 36 8.04 8.99 -20.56
N VAL A 37 8.62 7.89 -20.10
CA VAL A 37 8.43 6.58 -20.73
C VAL A 37 7.34 5.83 -19.97
N ASP A 38 6.18 5.72 -20.56
CA ASP A 38 5.06 5.00 -19.97
C ASP A 38 5.14 3.51 -20.32
N ASN A 39 5.33 2.67 -19.30
CA ASN A 39 5.50 1.23 -19.43
C ASN A 39 4.16 0.46 -19.47
N ASN A 40 3.23 0.87 -20.37
CA ASN A 40 1.89 0.31 -20.48
C ASN A 40 1.06 0.52 -19.21
N SER A 41 1.00 1.75 -18.74
CA SER A 41 0.11 2.12 -17.63
C SER A 41 -1.35 2.00 -18.07
N VAL A 42 -2.19 1.57 -17.13
CA VAL A 42 -3.64 1.42 -17.36
C VAL A 42 -4.45 2.39 -16.47
N ASP A 43 -3.77 3.34 -15.79
CA ASP A 43 -4.39 4.48 -15.09
C ASP A 43 -4.52 5.69 -16.02
N GLY A 44 -4.87 6.85 -15.47
CA GLY A 44 -5.02 8.08 -16.22
C GLY A 44 -3.71 8.76 -16.63
N SER A 45 -2.53 8.14 -16.41
CA SER A 45 -1.21 8.77 -16.64
C SER A 45 -1.06 9.41 -18.03
N LEU A 46 -1.36 8.67 -19.10
CA LEU A 46 -1.22 9.21 -20.46
C LEU A 46 -2.18 10.37 -20.76
N LYS A 47 -3.41 10.29 -20.24
CA LYS A 47 -4.40 11.36 -20.37
C LYS A 47 -3.95 12.61 -19.60
N MET A 48 -3.52 12.43 -18.35
CA MET A 48 -2.99 13.48 -17.49
C MET A 48 -1.78 14.20 -18.14
N LEU A 49 -0.84 13.43 -18.73
CA LEU A 49 0.30 13.98 -19.45
C LEU A 49 -0.14 14.87 -20.64
N ALA A 50 -1.06 14.39 -21.47
CA ALA A 50 -1.55 15.12 -22.62
C ALA A 50 -2.29 16.41 -22.24
N GLU A 51 -3.05 16.40 -21.13
CA GLU A 51 -3.85 17.55 -20.69
C GLU A 51 -3.05 18.60 -19.92
N LYS A 52 -2.10 18.17 -19.04
CA LYS A 52 -1.42 19.06 -18.10
C LYS A 52 0.05 19.34 -18.40
N PHE A 53 0.70 18.46 -19.17
CA PHE A 53 2.14 18.53 -19.45
C PHE A 53 2.45 18.33 -20.94
N PRO A 54 1.88 19.17 -21.83
CA PRO A 54 2.09 19.04 -23.29
C PRO A 54 3.54 19.24 -23.73
N GLU A 55 4.37 19.89 -22.89
CA GLU A 55 5.81 20.07 -23.14
C GLU A 55 6.63 18.80 -22.91
N VAL A 56 6.09 17.79 -22.22
CA VAL A 56 6.80 16.54 -21.92
C VAL A 56 6.78 15.61 -23.12
N LYS A 57 7.94 15.07 -23.48
CA LYS A 57 8.07 14.10 -24.55
C LYS A 57 7.69 12.71 -24.04
N VAL A 58 6.59 12.16 -24.56
CA VAL A 58 6.04 10.87 -24.08
C VAL A 58 6.42 9.71 -25.02
N ILE A 59 6.97 8.64 -24.45
CA ILE A 59 7.20 7.36 -25.13
C ILE A 59 6.24 6.34 -24.50
N ALA A 60 5.19 5.93 -25.21
CA ALA A 60 4.19 4.99 -24.70
C ALA A 60 4.48 3.57 -25.20
N ASN A 61 4.87 2.68 -24.31
CA ASN A 61 5.10 1.28 -24.59
C ASN A 61 3.79 0.48 -24.60
N LYS A 62 3.69 -0.52 -25.48
CA LYS A 62 2.54 -1.44 -25.52
C LYS A 62 2.59 -2.52 -24.44
N ASP A 63 3.78 -2.77 -23.89
CA ASP A 63 4.03 -3.74 -22.82
C ASP A 63 4.99 -3.15 -21.79
N ASN A 64 5.01 -3.71 -20.59
CA ASN A 64 6.02 -3.34 -19.58
C ASN A 64 7.36 -3.97 -19.95
N VAL A 65 8.24 -3.18 -20.55
CA VAL A 65 9.55 -3.62 -21.03
C VAL A 65 10.64 -3.66 -19.95
N GLY A 66 10.31 -3.29 -18.70
CA GLY A 66 11.22 -3.16 -17.59
C GLY A 66 11.87 -1.77 -17.49
N PHE A 67 12.56 -1.53 -16.37
CA PHE A 67 13.09 -0.20 -16.04
C PHE A 67 14.30 0.17 -16.92
N SER A 68 15.27 -0.74 -17.11
CA SER A 68 16.48 -0.48 -17.88
C SER A 68 16.17 -0.16 -19.34
N ARG A 69 15.36 -0.99 -20.00
CA ARG A 69 14.99 -0.79 -21.40
C ARG A 69 14.19 0.48 -21.62
N ALA A 70 13.26 0.78 -20.72
CA ALA A 70 12.46 2.00 -20.81
C ALA A 70 13.32 3.26 -20.68
N ASN A 71 14.24 3.32 -19.70
CA ASN A 71 15.18 4.44 -19.60
C ASN A 71 16.04 4.56 -20.86
N ASN A 72 16.58 3.45 -21.37
CA ASN A 72 17.43 3.46 -22.55
C ASN A 72 16.71 3.99 -23.80
N GLN A 73 15.38 3.76 -23.94
CA GLN A 73 14.59 4.32 -25.04
C GLN A 73 14.67 5.85 -25.05
N ALA A 74 14.50 6.50 -23.90
CA ALA A 74 14.57 7.94 -23.79
C ALA A 74 16.02 8.47 -23.86
N ILE A 75 16.99 7.79 -23.24
CA ILE A 75 18.40 8.21 -23.29
C ILE A 75 18.92 8.26 -24.74
N ARG A 76 18.56 7.28 -25.57
CA ARG A 76 19.01 7.22 -26.99
C ARG A 76 18.52 8.38 -27.84
N VAL A 77 17.38 8.97 -27.49
CA VAL A 77 16.79 10.10 -28.25
C VAL A 77 17.01 11.45 -27.56
N SER A 78 17.57 11.45 -26.37
CA SER A 78 17.85 12.65 -25.60
C SER A 78 19.16 13.32 -26.04
N THR A 79 19.25 14.64 -25.90
CA THR A 79 20.33 15.48 -26.42
C THR A 79 21.10 16.26 -25.35
N GLY A 80 20.71 16.15 -24.10
CA GLY A 80 21.30 16.89 -22.99
C GLY A 80 22.76 16.50 -22.71
N GLU A 81 23.57 17.47 -22.33
CA GLU A 81 24.94 17.28 -21.83
C GLU A 81 24.94 16.41 -20.57
N TYR A 82 23.92 16.58 -19.74
CA TYR A 82 23.64 15.73 -18.57
C TYR A 82 22.35 14.97 -18.79
N VAL A 83 22.33 13.73 -18.30
CA VAL A 83 21.16 12.84 -18.31
C VAL A 83 20.81 12.50 -16.88
N LEU A 84 19.58 12.81 -16.48
CA LEU A 84 19.03 12.49 -15.17
C LEU A 84 18.01 11.35 -15.28
N LEU A 85 18.23 10.25 -14.55
CA LEU A 85 17.19 9.29 -14.25
C LEU A 85 16.48 9.74 -12.99
N LEU A 86 15.15 9.88 -13.05
CA LEU A 86 14.32 10.35 -11.94
C LEU A 86 13.10 9.43 -11.76
N ASN A 87 12.86 8.97 -10.55
CA ASN A 87 11.66 8.17 -10.27
C ASN A 87 10.38 9.03 -10.27
N PRO A 88 9.25 8.49 -10.72
CA PRO A 88 7.97 9.22 -10.76
C PRO A 88 7.38 9.50 -9.37
N ASP A 89 7.86 8.81 -8.30
CA ASP A 89 7.45 8.99 -6.91
C ASP A 89 8.42 9.89 -6.10
N THR A 90 9.02 10.89 -6.78
CA THR A 90 9.92 11.88 -6.19
C THR A 90 9.34 13.30 -6.27
N VAL A 91 9.81 14.18 -5.37
CA VAL A 91 9.60 15.63 -5.42
C VAL A 91 10.96 16.28 -5.25
N VAL A 92 11.34 17.14 -6.20
CA VAL A 92 12.63 17.84 -6.19
C VAL A 92 12.49 19.25 -5.62
N GLU A 93 13.54 19.79 -4.97
CA GLU A 93 13.62 21.19 -4.60
C GLU A 93 13.73 22.07 -5.85
N ASP A 94 13.26 23.31 -5.77
CA ASP A 94 13.15 24.21 -6.92
C ASP A 94 14.52 24.57 -7.54
N ASP A 95 15.62 24.48 -6.79
CA ASP A 95 17.00 24.76 -7.22
C ASP A 95 17.88 23.51 -7.42
N THR A 96 17.29 22.32 -7.33
CA THR A 96 18.02 21.04 -7.40
C THR A 96 18.90 20.94 -8.64
N PHE A 97 18.35 21.24 -9.81
CA PHE A 97 19.08 21.05 -11.06
C PHE A 97 20.16 22.11 -11.27
N THR A 98 19.91 23.35 -10.86
CA THR A 98 20.91 24.42 -10.92
C THR A 98 22.14 24.07 -10.08
N LYS A 99 21.93 23.62 -8.83
CA LYS A 99 23.01 23.24 -7.91
C LYS A 99 23.78 22.01 -8.39
N THR A 100 23.07 20.98 -8.85
CA THR A 100 23.70 19.74 -9.30
C THR A 100 24.50 19.91 -10.60
N ILE A 101 23.99 20.69 -11.55
CA ILE A 101 24.69 21.02 -12.79
C ILE A 101 25.93 21.87 -12.48
N ALA A 102 25.83 22.89 -11.63
CA ALA A 102 26.99 23.72 -11.25
C ALA A 102 28.10 22.87 -10.59
N PHE A 103 27.74 21.90 -9.75
CA PHE A 103 28.71 20.95 -9.19
C PHE A 103 29.36 20.10 -10.30
N MET A 104 28.57 19.52 -11.19
CA MET A 104 29.08 18.70 -12.28
C MET A 104 29.99 19.49 -13.22
N ASP A 105 29.64 20.75 -13.53
CA ASP A 105 30.46 21.63 -14.37
C ASP A 105 31.83 21.94 -13.74
N SER A 106 31.92 22.07 -12.40
CA SER A 106 33.12 22.34 -11.65
C SER A 106 33.96 21.08 -11.35
N HIS A 107 33.43 19.86 -11.60
CA HIS A 107 34.09 18.60 -11.30
C HIS A 107 34.10 17.69 -12.55
N PRO A 108 35.04 17.87 -13.48
CA PRO A 108 35.09 17.07 -14.73
C PRO A 108 35.25 15.57 -14.47
N GLU A 109 35.88 15.18 -13.37
CA GLU A 109 36.03 13.79 -12.94
C GLU A 109 34.73 13.15 -12.44
N ALA A 110 33.69 13.95 -12.16
CA ALA A 110 32.37 13.44 -11.75
C ALA A 110 31.66 12.85 -12.97
N GLY A 111 31.53 11.55 -13.00
CA GLY A 111 30.75 10.81 -14.00
C GLY A 111 29.27 10.68 -13.63
N GLY A 112 28.99 10.59 -12.34
CA GLY A 112 27.64 10.48 -11.81
C GLY A 112 27.45 11.17 -10.47
N LEU A 113 26.21 11.64 -10.19
CA LEU A 113 25.86 12.35 -8.97
C LEU A 113 24.48 11.91 -8.47
N GLY A 114 24.38 11.64 -7.17
CA GLY A 114 23.14 11.45 -6.44
C GLY A 114 22.97 12.50 -5.35
N VAL A 115 21.73 12.75 -4.93
CA VAL A 115 21.41 13.78 -3.93
C VAL A 115 20.91 13.18 -2.62
N LYS A 116 20.81 14.01 -1.57
CA LYS A 116 20.18 13.62 -0.30
C LYS A 116 18.70 13.33 -0.52
N MET A 117 18.26 12.14 -0.11
CA MET A 117 16.87 11.73 -0.19
C MET A 117 16.25 11.64 1.20
N VAL A 118 15.02 12.13 1.34
CA VAL A 118 14.20 12.00 2.53
C VAL A 118 12.90 11.26 2.19
N ASP A 119 12.34 10.57 3.18
CA ASP A 119 11.02 9.94 3.00
C ASP A 119 9.88 10.99 3.14
N GLY A 120 8.64 10.58 2.92
CA GLY A 120 7.47 11.45 3.09
C GLY A 120 7.25 11.98 4.51
N LYS A 121 8.12 11.66 5.47
CA LYS A 121 8.14 12.18 6.86
C LYS A 121 9.38 13.03 7.14
N GLY A 122 10.13 13.42 6.12
CA GLY A 122 11.37 14.18 6.27
C GLY A 122 12.55 13.38 6.83
N ARG A 123 12.48 12.04 6.97
CA ARG A 123 13.57 11.24 7.50
C ARG A 123 14.54 10.85 6.42
N PHE A 124 15.84 10.96 6.71
CA PHE A 124 16.91 10.56 5.80
C PHE A 124 16.75 9.11 5.30
N LEU A 125 16.91 8.93 4.01
CA LEU A 125 16.90 7.63 3.36
C LEU A 125 18.35 7.13 3.14
N PRO A 126 18.77 6.04 3.82
CA PRO A 126 20.15 5.55 3.73
C PRO A 126 20.61 5.16 2.33
N GLU A 127 19.70 4.90 1.40
CA GLU A 127 20.01 4.62 0.00
C GLU A 127 20.50 5.83 -0.79
N SER A 128 20.51 7.03 -0.21
CA SER A 128 21.13 8.23 -0.80
C SER A 128 22.61 8.05 -1.05
N LYS A 129 23.28 7.27 -0.22
CA LYS A 129 24.72 6.94 -0.33
C LYS A 129 24.92 5.44 -0.09
N ARG A 130 25.49 4.76 -1.07
CA ARG A 130 25.67 3.30 -1.03
C ARG A 130 27.08 2.90 -1.45
N GLY A 131 27.62 1.91 -0.76
CA GLY A 131 28.82 1.19 -1.16
C GLY A 131 28.49 0.00 -2.06
N LEU A 132 29.50 -0.52 -2.71
CA LEU A 132 29.42 -1.69 -3.59
C LEU A 132 28.87 -2.90 -2.79
N PRO A 133 27.88 -3.61 -3.29
CA PRO A 133 27.35 -4.80 -2.67
C PRO A 133 28.28 -6.00 -2.88
N THR A 134 29.50 -5.90 -2.33
CA THR A 134 30.39 -7.05 -2.28
C THR A 134 29.74 -8.15 -1.44
N PRO A 135 30.17 -9.36 -1.59
CA PRO A 135 29.72 -10.51 -0.83
C PRO A 135 29.75 -10.32 0.68
N ALA A 136 30.84 -9.75 1.19
CA ALA A 136 30.94 -9.46 2.62
C ALA A 136 29.94 -8.39 3.07
N THR A 137 29.76 -7.31 2.28
CA THR A 137 28.79 -6.26 2.59
C THR A 137 27.34 -6.76 2.52
N ALA A 138 27.04 -7.62 1.56
CA ALA A 138 25.74 -8.29 1.45
C ALA A 138 25.47 -9.20 2.65
N PHE A 139 26.47 -9.97 3.08
CA PHE A 139 26.40 -10.80 4.28
C PHE A 139 26.12 -9.96 5.55
N TYR A 140 26.88 -8.89 5.78
CA TYR A 140 26.69 -8.04 6.96
C TYR A 140 25.28 -7.40 7.00
N LYS A 141 24.79 -6.95 5.85
CA LYS A 141 23.41 -6.43 5.73
C LYS A 141 22.35 -7.50 6.00
N MET A 142 22.55 -8.70 5.45
CA MET A 142 21.59 -9.79 5.55
C MET A 142 21.44 -10.33 6.97
N PHE A 143 22.54 -10.45 7.71
CA PHE A 143 22.56 -10.92 9.09
C PHE A 143 22.37 -9.80 10.13
N GLY A 144 22.05 -8.58 9.70
CA GLY A 144 21.73 -7.47 10.58
C GLY A 144 22.91 -6.79 11.24
N LEU A 145 24.17 -7.19 10.94
CA LEU A 145 25.37 -6.56 11.49
C LEU A 145 25.48 -5.09 11.12
N ALA A 146 25.06 -4.72 9.91
CA ALA A 146 24.97 -3.33 9.48
C ALA A 146 24.00 -2.48 10.34
N LYS A 147 22.92 -3.10 10.87
CA LYS A 147 21.97 -2.43 11.76
C LYS A 147 22.48 -2.36 13.20
N LEU A 148 23.22 -3.37 13.63
CA LEU A 148 23.79 -3.43 14.98
C LEU A 148 24.97 -2.45 15.14
N PHE A 149 25.75 -2.24 14.05
CA PHE A 149 26.91 -1.35 14.03
C PHE A 149 26.79 -0.31 12.89
N PRO A 150 25.85 0.66 12.99
CA PRO A 150 25.47 1.55 11.89
C PRO A 150 26.58 2.51 11.43
N HIS A 151 27.55 2.82 12.29
CA HIS A 151 28.69 3.72 11.98
C HIS A 151 29.99 2.98 11.68
N SER A 152 29.98 1.65 11.62
CA SER A 152 31.20 0.87 11.33
C SER A 152 31.56 0.94 9.86
N LYS A 153 32.81 1.34 9.53
CA LYS A 153 33.35 1.30 8.17
C LYS A 153 33.30 -0.10 7.54
N ARG A 154 33.37 -1.17 8.36
CA ARG A 154 33.32 -2.56 7.90
C ARG A 154 31.91 -3.09 7.76
N PHE A 155 31.09 -3.00 8.83
CA PHE A 155 29.75 -3.62 8.88
C PHE A 155 28.68 -2.79 8.20
N ALA A 156 28.78 -1.44 8.26
CA ALA A 156 27.82 -0.53 7.65
C ALA A 156 28.24 -0.03 6.26
N ARG A 157 29.22 -0.66 5.61
CA ARG A 157 29.76 -0.24 4.31
C ARG A 157 28.69 -0.18 3.22
N TYR A 158 27.63 -1.00 3.30
CA TYR A 158 26.57 -0.99 2.29
C TYR A 158 25.83 0.36 2.21
N TYR A 159 25.58 1.02 3.33
CA TYR A 159 24.92 2.33 3.40
C TYR A 159 25.88 3.47 3.75
N LEU A 160 27.18 3.19 3.75
CA LEU A 160 28.23 4.15 4.09
C LEU A 160 27.89 4.94 5.37
N GLY A 161 27.38 4.27 6.40
CA GLY A 161 26.86 4.90 7.61
C GLY A 161 27.92 5.62 8.46
N HIS A 162 29.20 5.48 8.12
CA HIS A 162 30.31 6.20 8.71
C HIS A 162 30.58 7.57 8.08
N LEU A 163 29.97 7.88 6.91
CA LEU A 163 30.07 9.17 6.26
C LEU A 163 28.98 10.10 6.77
N ASP A 164 29.28 11.39 6.86
CA ASP A 164 28.28 12.41 7.20
C ASP A 164 27.19 12.47 6.15
N ASN A 165 25.95 12.77 6.59
CA ASN A 165 24.78 12.90 5.71
C ASN A 165 24.68 14.26 5.04
N ASP A 166 25.41 15.28 5.52
CA ASP A 166 25.31 16.66 5.09
C ASP A 166 26.58 17.16 4.37
N GLU A 167 27.55 16.22 4.17
CA GLU A 167 28.80 16.50 3.44
C GLU A 167 28.85 15.81 2.07
N ILE A 168 29.51 16.49 1.11
CA ILE A 168 29.77 15.93 -0.23
C ILE A 168 30.79 14.82 -0.09
N ASN A 169 30.46 13.63 -0.58
CA ASN A 169 31.33 12.47 -0.50
C ASN A 169 31.38 11.71 -1.82
N GLU A 170 32.51 11.13 -2.13
CA GLU A 170 32.63 10.11 -3.16
C GLU A 170 31.95 8.83 -2.69
N VAL A 171 31.10 8.24 -3.54
CA VAL A 171 30.33 7.02 -3.26
C VAL A 171 30.48 6.02 -4.39
N GLU A 172 30.35 4.74 -4.07
CA GLU A 172 30.49 3.70 -5.09
C GLU A 172 29.21 3.57 -5.93
N ILE A 173 28.02 3.65 -5.32
CA ILE A 173 26.75 3.37 -5.96
C ILE A 173 25.77 4.53 -5.77
N LEU A 174 25.23 5.00 -6.87
CA LEU A 174 24.14 5.98 -6.93
C LEU A 174 22.77 5.29 -6.83
N SER A 175 21.75 6.04 -6.46
CA SER A 175 20.37 5.55 -6.46
C SER A 175 19.68 5.88 -7.77
N GLY A 176 19.04 4.88 -8.41
CA GLY A 176 18.20 5.11 -9.58
C GLY A 176 16.98 6.01 -9.36
N ALA A 177 16.70 6.39 -8.10
CA ALA A 177 15.63 7.36 -7.80
C ALA A 177 16.00 8.79 -8.22
N PHE A 178 17.30 9.13 -8.16
CA PHE A 178 17.89 10.34 -8.69
C PHE A 178 19.34 10.03 -9.08
N MET A 179 19.63 9.93 -10.36
CA MET A 179 20.95 9.58 -10.88
C MET A 179 21.29 10.51 -12.05
N LEU A 180 22.03 11.59 -11.75
CA LEU A 180 22.50 12.56 -12.75
C LEU A 180 23.84 12.06 -13.30
N MET A 181 23.97 11.99 -14.61
CA MET A 181 25.15 11.46 -15.29
C MET A 181 25.59 12.40 -16.40
N ARG A 182 26.89 12.49 -16.62
CA ARG A 182 27.48 13.17 -17.75
C ARG A 182 27.30 12.31 -19.02
N ARG A 183 26.91 12.91 -20.15
CA ARG A 183 26.72 12.21 -21.43
C ARG A 183 27.99 11.46 -21.85
N GLU A 184 29.12 12.11 -21.79
CA GLU A 184 30.40 11.50 -22.13
C GLU A 184 30.71 10.25 -21.30
N THR A 185 30.28 10.26 -20.03
CA THR A 185 30.42 9.08 -19.15
C THR A 185 29.57 7.92 -19.64
N LEU A 186 28.33 8.19 -20.05
CA LEU A 186 27.43 7.17 -20.62
C LEU A 186 27.97 6.62 -21.94
N ASP A 187 28.56 7.47 -22.78
CA ASP A 187 29.18 7.03 -24.05
C ASP A 187 30.34 6.06 -23.80
N LYS A 188 31.12 6.25 -22.73
CA LYS A 188 32.24 5.38 -22.35
C LYS A 188 31.83 4.13 -21.56
N SER A 189 30.91 4.29 -20.58
CA SER A 189 30.48 3.19 -19.71
C SER A 189 29.36 2.34 -20.31
N GLY A 190 28.71 2.83 -21.36
CA GLY A 190 27.49 2.28 -21.93
C GLY A 190 26.23 2.62 -21.11
N LEU A 191 25.08 2.34 -21.70
CA LEU A 191 23.75 2.61 -21.08
C LEU A 191 23.42 1.56 -20.00
N LEU A 192 22.21 1.63 -19.44
CA LEU A 192 21.68 0.61 -18.52
C LEU A 192 21.69 -0.78 -19.17
N ASP A 193 22.12 -1.81 -18.46
CA ASP A 193 22.11 -3.18 -18.93
C ASP A 193 20.67 -3.73 -18.92
N GLU A 194 20.14 -4.04 -20.12
CA GLU A 194 18.75 -4.48 -20.31
C GLU A 194 18.46 -5.91 -19.81
N THR A 195 19.49 -6.64 -19.34
CA THR A 195 19.30 -7.93 -18.66
C THR A 195 18.68 -7.75 -17.27
N PHE A 196 18.81 -6.55 -16.67
CA PHE A 196 18.11 -6.17 -15.46
C PHE A 196 16.71 -5.63 -15.81
N PHE A 197 15.69 -6.40 -15.48
CA PHE A 197 14.31 -5.96 -15.68
C PHE A 197 13.94 -4.84 -14.73
N MET A 198 14.37 -4.94 -13.46
CA MET A 198 14.17 -3.98 -12.38
C MET A 198 15.11 -4.32 -11.22
N TYR A 199 15.73 -3.31 -10.60
CA TYR A 199 16.76 -3.39 -9.58
C TYR A 199 18.10 -3.93 -10.07
N GLY A 200 19.16 -3.34 -9.56
CA GLY A 200 20.55 -3.70 -9.86
C GLY A 200 21.15 -3.01 -11.09
N GLU A 201 20.33 -2.44 -11.96
CA GLU A 201 20.75 -1.62 -13.10
C GLU A 201 21.52 -0.37 -12.67
N ASP A 202 21.07 0.26 -11.57
CA ASP A 202 21.73 1.42 -10.95
C ASP A 202 23.09 1.04 -10.35
N ILE A 203 23.17 -0.13 -9.73
CA ILE A 203 24.41 -0.68 -9.18
C ILE A 203 25.39 -1.00 -10.31
N ASP A 204 24.91 -1.68 -11.35
CA ASP A 204 25.73 -2.06 -12.51
C ASP A 204 26.30 -0.84 -13.24
N LEU A 205 25.47 0.15 -13.53
CA LEU A 205 25.90 1.36 -14.22
C LEU A 205 26.84 2.20 -13.35
N SER A 206 26.54 2.38 -12.05
CA SER A 206 27.45 3.08 -11.12
C SER A 206 28.83 2.45 -11.07
N TYR A 207 28.89 1.12 -11.06
CA TYR A 207 30.17 0.40 -11.05
C TYR A 207 30.92 0.55 -12.38
N ARG A 208 30.20 0.50 -13.53
CA ARG A 208 30.84 0.73 -14.85
C ARG A 208 31.34 2.16 -15.04
N ILE A 209 30.67 3.15 -14.45
CA ILE A 209 31.15 4.54 -14.40
C ILE A 209 32.53 4.60 -13.73
N ILE A 210 32.68 3.92 -12.59
CA ILE A 210 33.99 3.85 -11.87
C ILE A 210 35.04 3.12 -12.72
N LEU A 211 34.68 2.01 -13.35
CA LEU A 211 35.58 1.27 -14.22
C LEU A 211 36.03 2.07 -15.47
N ALA A 212 35.20 3.00 -15.90
CA ALA A 212 35.50 3.94 -16.99
C ALA A 212 36.42 5.10 -16.55
N GLY A 213 36.86 5.13 -15.27
CA GLY A 213 37.80 6.11 -14.73
C GLY A 213 37.12 7.36 -14.14
N TYR A 214 35.82 7.41 -14.01
CA TYR A 214 35.08 8.51 -13.40
C TYR A 214 34.74 8.21 -11.94
N LYS A 215 34.28 9.26 -11.22
CA LYS A 215 33.82 9.18 -9.83
C LYS A 215 32.33 9.40 -9.73
N ASN A 216 31.72 8.73 -8.76
CA ASN A 216 30.34 8.98 -8.37
C ASN A 216 30.32 9.81 -7.08
N TYR A 217 29.45 10.80 -7.01
CA TYR A 217 29.34 11.70 -5.86
C TYR A 217 27.96 11.65 -5.21
N TYR A 218 27.95 11.74 -3.89
CA TYR A 218 26.79 12.09 -3.08
C TYR A 218 26.83 13.59 -2.79
N PHE A 219 25.77 14.31 -3.17
CA PHE A 219 25.66 15.77 -3.08
C PHE A 219 24.47 16.16 -2.22
N PRO A 220 24.67 16.47 -0.91
CA PRO A 220 23.60 16.77 0.02
C PRO A 220 23.14 18.23 0.06
N LYS A 221 23.70 19.11 -0.80
CA LYS A 221 23.35 20.56 -0.80
C LYS A 221 22.00 20.85 -1.47
N THR A 222 21.34 19.81 -1.93
CA THR A 222 19.92 19.78 -2.33
C THR A 222 19.32 18.44 -1.95
N ARG A 223 18.00 18.41 -1.79
CA ARG A 223 17.25 17.24 -1.32
C ARG A 223 16.08 16.92 -2.24
N ILE A 224 15.66 15.68 -2.19
CA ILE A 224 14.41 15.25 -2.80
C ILE A 224 13.59 14.44 -1.80
N ILE A 225 12.26 14.56 -1.88
CA ILE A 225 11.38 13.59 -1.23
C ILE A 225 11.29 12.37 -2.16
N HIS A 226 11.42 11.16 -1.61
CA HIS A 226 11.19 9.92 -2.33
C HIS A 226 10.18 9.08 -1.54
N TYR A 227 8.95 8.98 -2.03
CA TYR A 227 7.86 8.26 -1.34
C TYR A 227 8.04 6.74 -1.34
N LYS A 228 8.97 6.23 -2.10
CA LYS A 228 9.54 4.86 -2.09
C LYS A 228 8.54 3.71 -2.14
N GLY A 229 8.39 3.13 -3.30
CA GLY A 229 7.71 1.84 -3.49
C GLY A 229 6.25 1.92 -3.88
N GLU A 230 5.80 3.05 -4.40
CA GLU A 230 4.45 3.21 -4.92
C GLU A 230 4.24 2.38 -6.21
N SER A 231 5.22 2.35 -7.09
CA SER A 231 5.20 1.50 -8.29
C SER A 231 5.45 0.02 -8.01
N THR A 232 6.00 -0.34 -6.80
CA THR A 232 6.35 -1.72 -6.45
C THR A 232 5.90 -2.07 -5.04
N LYS A 233 4.91 -2.96 -4.91
CA LYS A 233 4.49 -3.47 -3.59
C LYS A 233 5.58 -4.36 -2.99
N LYS A 234 6.41 -3.81 -2.10
CA LYS A 234 7.56 -4.44 -1.45
C LYS A 234 7.28 -5.72 -0.64
N THR A 235 6.03 -6.05 -0.39
CA THR A 235 5.62 -7.22 0.41
C THR A 235 5.32 -8.45 -0.43
N SER A 236 5.46 -8.39 -1.75
CA SER A 236 5.23 -9.56 -2.60
C SER A 236 6.48 -10.46 -2.65
N VAL A 237 6.28 -11.77 -2.63
CA VAL A 237 7.35 -12.77 -2.86
C VAL A 237 8.09 -12.48 -4.16
N ASN A 238 7.39 -11.96 -5.17
CA ASN A 238 7.96 -11.54 -6.45
C ASN A 238 9.00 -10.43 -6.30
N TYR A 239 8.79 -9.44 -5.42
CA TYR A 239 9.79 -8.39 -5.16
C TYR A 239 11.12 -8.99 -4.69
N VAL A 240 11.05 -9.88 -3.71
CA VAL A 240 12.23 -10.55 -3.14
C VAL A 240 12.97 -11.32 -4.24
N LEU A 241 12.26 -12.11 -5.03
CA LEU A 241 12.83 -12.90 -6.11
C LEU A 241 13.51 -12.03 -7.20
N VAL A 242 12.84 -10.95 -7.64
CA VAL A 242 13.38 -10.06 -8.67
C VAL A 242 14.65 -9.35 -8.17
N PHE A 243 14.63 -8.82 -6.94
CA PHE A 243 15.80 -8.16 -6.34
C PHE A 243 17.01 -9.09 -6.22
N TYR A 244 16.80 -10.31 -5.76
CA TYR A 244 17.93 -11.26 -5.61
C TYR A 244 18.42 -11.79 -6.94
N LYS A 245 17.54 -12.00 -7.93
CA LYS A 245 17.95 -12.34 -9.29
C LYS A 245 18.83 -11.25 -9.91
N ALA A 246 18.51 -9.98 -9.67
CA ALA A 246 19.33 -8.86 -10.07
C ALA A 246 20.71 -8.89 -9.41
N MET A 247 20.80 -9.21 -8.12
CA MET A 247 22.09 -9.36 -7.42
C MET A 247 22.89 -10.54 -7.97
N GLU A 248 22.27 -11.64 -8.32
CA GLU A 248 22.91 -12.79 -8.95
C GLU A 248 23.51 -12.42 -10.32
N ILE A 249 22.76 -11.67 -11.16
CA ILE A 249 23.23 -11.17 -12.46
C ILE A 249 24.47 -10.28 -12.24
N PHE A 250 24.41 -9.34 -11.30
CA PHE A 250 25.49 -8.43 -11.00
C PHE A 250 26.77 -9.18 -10.57
N VAL A 251 26.66 -10.12 -9.65
CA VAL A 251 27.80 -10.91 -9.16
C VAL A 251 28.41 -11.76 -10.28
N LYS A 252 27.57 -12.42 -11.09
CA LYS A 252 28.06 -13.20 -12.25
C LYS A 252 28.79 -12.34 -13.27
N LYS A 253 28.33 -11.11 -13.50
CA LYS A 253 28.90 -10.19 -14.47
C LYS A 253 30.28 -9.64 -14.02
N HIS A 254 30.40 -9.24 -12.76
CA HIS A 254 31.55 -8.46 -12.28
C HIS A 254 32.51 -9.22 -11.37
N PHE A 255 32.10 -10.35 -10.78
CA PHE A 255 32.92 -11.12 -9.82
C PHE A 255 33.07 -12.60 -10.19
N ALA A 256 32.92 -12.95 -11.47
CA ALA A 256 32.93 -14.34 -11.96
C ALA A 256 34.20 -15.14 -11.63
N ASN A 257 35.35 -14.45 -11.49
CA ASN A 257 36.65 -15.07 -11.31
C ASN A 257 37.00 -15.39 -9.84
N GLU A 258 36.29 -14.90 -8.85
CA GLU A 258 36.62 -15.03 -7.43
C GLU A 258 35.65 -15.97 -6.67
N GLY A 259 35.46 -17.21 -7.13
CA GLY A 259 34.62 -18.17 -6.40
C GLY A 259 33.13 -18.02 -6.63
N ALA A 260 32.70 -17.52 -7.77
CA ALA A 260 31.33 -17.22 -8.14
C ALA A 260 30.35 -18.38 -7.90
N LYS A 261 30.78 -19.64 -8.02
CA LYS A 261 29.89 -20.82 -7.75
C LYS A 261 29.56 -20.96 -6.27
N THR A 262 30.52 -20.82 -5.38
CA THR A 262 30.32 -20.84 -3.92
C THR A 262 29.44 -19.68 -3.47
N TYR A 263 29.64 -18.54 -4.09
CA TYR A 263 28.87 -17.33 -3.87
C TYR A 263 27.40 -17.45 -4.27
N SER A 264 27.14 -17.90 -5.49
CA SER A 264 25.78 -18.14 -6.01
C SER A 264 25.04 -19.14 -5.12
N PHE A 265 25.71 -20.15 -4.59
CA PHE A 265 25.16 -21.12 -3.66
C PHE A 265 24.69 -20.47 -2.34
N PHE A 266 25.53 -19.65 -1.69
CA PHE A 266 25.14 -18.97 -0.45
C PHE A 266 24.06 -17.90 -0.67
N ILE A 267 24.11 -17.17 -1.78
CA ILE A 267 23.06 -16.22 -2.15
C ILE A 267 21.72 -16.95 -2.34
N ASN A 268 21.72 -18.07 -3.06
CA ASN A 268 20.49 -18.85 -3.28
C ASN A 268 19.92 -19.41 -1.96
N ILE A 269 20.75 -19.96 -1.07
CA ILE A 269 20.30 -20.39 0.27
C ILE A 269 19.66 -19.21 1.03
N ALA A 270 20.31 -18.05 1.01
CA ALA A 270 19.81 -16.88 1.70
C ALA A 270 18.50 -16.35 1.12
N ILE A 271 18.31 -16.45 -0.20
CA ILE A 271 17.05 -16.13 -0.91
C ILE A 271 15.92 -17.04 -0.42
N TYR A 272 16.13 -18.34 -0.51
CA TYR A 272 15.11 -19.32 -0.09
C TYR A 272 14.79 -19.20 1.40
N LEU A 273 15.79 -18.99 2.24
CA LEU A 273 15.60 -18.79 3.68
C LEU A 273 14.79 -17.51 3.96
N LYS A 274 15.13 -16.38 3.33
CA LYS A 274 14.38 -15.13 3.49
C LYS A 274 12.96 -15.22 2.92
N ALA A 275 12.79 -15.85 1.76
CA ALA A 275 11.46 -16.08 1.19
C ALA A 275 10.62 -16.96 2.14
N PHE A 276 11.18 -18.02 2.67
CA PHE A 276 10.54 -18.89 3.67
C PHE A 276 10.19 -18.14 4.95
N LEU A 277 11.14 -17.38 5.52
CA LEU A 277 10.89 -16.56 6.71
C LEU A 277 9.85 -15.45 6.46
N ALA A 278 9.82 -14.85 5.26
CA ALA A 278 8.80 -13.87 4.89
C ALA A 278 7.41 -14.52 4.78
N LEU A 279 7.31 -15.70 4.18
CA LEU A 279 6.06 -16.48 4.14
C LEU A 279 5.60 -16.89 5.53
N LEU A 280 6.51 -17.40 6.38
CA LEU A 280 6.23 -17.70 7.78
C LEU A 280 5.77 -16.46 8.54
N SER A 281 6.48 -15.34 8.42
CA SER A 281 6.10 -14.08 9.06
C SER A 281 4.72 -13.59 8.60
N GLN A 282 4.41 -13.71 7.31
CA GLN A 282 3.11 -13.35 6.76
C GLN A 282 2.01 -14.29 7.27
N PHE A 283 2.28 -15.59 7.34
CA PHE A 283 1.37 -16.58 7.90
C PHE A 283 1.12 -16.29 9.37
N PHE A 284 2.17 -16.21 10.19
CA PHE A 284 2.05 -15.91 11.62
C PHE A 284 1.37 -14.57 11.88
N SER A 285 1.69 -13.52 11.11
CA SER A 285 1.05 -12.20 11.29
C SER A 285 -0.47 -12.21 11.08
N LYS A 286 -1.01 -13.19 10.34
CA LYS A 286 -2.44 -13.36 10.11
C LYS A 286 -3.05 -14.42 11.01
N ALA A 287 -2.30 -15.48 11.36
CA ALA A 287 -2.78 -16.64 12.08
C ALA A 287 -2.67 -16.52 13.61
N VAL A 288 -1.70 -15.74 14.12
CA VAL A 288 -1.44 -15.65 15.57
C VAL A 288 -2.67 -15.23 16.37
N GLN A 289 -3.39 -14.19 15.95
CA GLN A 289 -4.56 -13.73 16.70
C GLN A 289 -5.70 -14.77 16.71
N PRO A 290 -6.12 -15.33 15.56
CA PRO A 290 -7.08 -16.43 15.55
C PRO A 290 -6.65 -17.64 16.37
N LEU A 291 -5.35 -18.02 16.34
CA LEU A 291 -4.84 -19.15 17.11
C LEU A 291 -4.90 -18.90 18.62
N ILE A 292 -4.56 -17.69 19.07
CA ILE A 292 -4.70 -17.29 20.48
C ILE A 292 -6.17 -17.38 20.91
N ASP A 293 -7.09 -16.83 20.12
CA ASP A 293 -8.52 -16.86 20.41
C ASP A 293 -9.05 -18.33 20.42
N ILE A 294 -8.54 -19.21 19.56
CA ILE A 294 -8.90 -20.65 19.55
C ILE A 294 -8.39 -21.34 20.82
N VAL A 295 -7.13 -21.15 21.18
CA VAL A 295 -6.53 -21.83 22.34
C VAL A 295 -7.18 -21.36 23.64
N LEU A 296 -7.29 -20.04 23.85
CA LEU A 296 -7.90 -19.48 25.06
C LEU A 296 -9.40 -19.74 25.11
N GLY A 297 -10.08 -19.60 23.98
CA GLY A 297 -11.51 -19.90 23.85
C GLY A 297 -11.80 -21.34 24.20
N TYR A 298 -11.09 -22.30 23.59
CA TYR A 298 -11.30 -23.72 23.86
C TYR A 298 -10.95 -24.10 25.30
N SER A 299 -9.82 -23.66 25.84
CA SER A 299 -9.39 -24.00 27.20
C SER A 299 -10.39 -23.50 28.26
N GLY A 300 -10.90 -22.28 28.11
CA GLY A 300 -11.91 -21.75 29.01
C GLY A 300 -13.28 -22.43 28.87
N LEU A 301 -13.70 -22.74 27.62
CA LEU A 301 -14.93 -23.54 27.40
C LEU A 301 -14.84 -24.91 28.04
N ALA A 302 -13.72 -25.61 27.90
CA ALA A 302 -13.48 -26.89 28.52
C ALA A 302 -13.52 -26.81 30.06
N ALA A 303 -12.86 -25.79 30.65
CA ALA A 303 -12.89 -25.55 32.08
C ALA A 303 -14.32 -25.24 32.60
N ILE A 304 -15.04 -24.33 31.91
CA ILE A 304 -16.43 -24.02 32.24
C ILE A 304 -17.31 -25.25 32.16
N SER A 305 -17.16 -26.06 31.12
CA SER A 305 -17.96 -27.30 30.95
C SER A 305 -17.65 -28.32 32.02
N TYR A 306 -16.38 -28.48 32.40
CA TYR A 306 -15.99 -29.36 33.49
C TYR A 306 -16.59 -28.91 34.84
N LEU A 307 -16.40 -27.63 35.18
CA LEU A 307 -16.91 -27.07 36.45
C LEU A 307 -18.43 -27.11 36.52
N TRP A 308 -19.14 -26.66 35.48
CA TRP A 308 -20.59 -26.65 35.41
C TRP A 308 -21.17 -28.06 35.44
N GLY A 309 -20.55 -28.99 34.71
CA GLY A 309 -20.97 -30.41 34.72
C GLY A 309 -20.84 -31.02 36.11
N ASN A 310 -19.69 -30.82 36.73
CA ASN A 310 -19.42 -31.42 38.06
C ASN A 310 -20.31 -30.81 39.16
N MET A 311 -20.47 -29.48 39.17
CA MET A 311 -21.19 -28.79 40.26
C MET A 311 -22.70 -28.76 40.14
N MET A 312 -23.24 -28.72 38.90
CA MET A 312 -24.66 -28.40 38.69
C MET A 312 -25.42 -29.51 37.93
N VAL A 313 -24.74 -30.42 37.25
CA VAL A 313 -25.41 -31.45 36.45
C VAL A 313 -25.26 -32.86 37.05
N TYR A 314 -24.11 -33.17 37.66
CA TYR A 314 -23.76 -34.51 38.13
C TYR A 314 -23.49 -34.55 39.63
N ASP A 315 -23.74 -33.48 40.39
CA ASP A 315 -23.58 -33.41 41.86
C ASP A 315 -22.26 -34.01 42.39
N GLY A 316 -21.16 -33.76 41.68
CA GLY A 316 -19.84 -34.26 42.03
C GLY A 316 -19.51 -35.67 41.52
N ASN A 317 -20.45 -36.40 40.96
CA ASN A 317 -20.33 -37.82 40.61
C ASN A 317 -20.32 -38.12 39.10
N GLY A 318 -19.86 -37.17 38.26
CA GLY A 318 -19.83 -37.42 36.81
C GLY A 318 -19.20 -36.28 36.01
N SER A 319 -19.10 -36.51 34.72
CA SER A 319 -18.63 -35.50 33.74
C SER A 319 -19.41 -35.61 32.44
N TYR A 320 -19.45 -34.53 31.66
CA TYR A 320 -20.02 -34.62 30.33
C TYR A 320 -19.31 -35.64 29.44
N PRO A 321 -20.03 -36.25 28.49
CA PRO A 321 -19.44 -37.20 27.55
C PRO A 321 -18.28 -36.57 26.77
N THR A 322 -17.28 -37.39 26.40
CA THR A 322 -16.14 -36.97 25.59
C THR A 322 -16.55 -36.29 24.27
N MET A 323 -17.71 -36.66 23.71
CA MET A 323 -18.28 -36.04 22.51
C MET A 323 -18.53 -34.52 22.67
N LEU A 324 -18.88 -34.03 23.87
CA LEU A 324 -19.01 -32.62 24.11
C LEU A 324 -17.67 -31.88 23.83
N PHE A 325 -16.58 -32.40 24.42
CA PHE A 325 -15.27 -31.76 24.31
C PHE A 325 -14.64 -31.97 22.93
N SER A 326 -14.79 -33.12 22.30
CA SER A 326 -14.13 -33.41 21.02
C SER A 326 -14.85 -32.90 19.79
N ILE A 327 -16.17 -32.68 19.86
CA ILE A 327 -16.98 -32.31 18.69
C ILE A 327 -17.78 -31.02 18.94
N ILE A 328 -18.58 -30.95 20.00
CA ILE A 328 -19.55 -29.84 20.16
C ILE A 328 -18.87 -28.55 20.52
N LEU A 329 -17.95 -28.52 21.50
CA LEU A 329 -17.23 -27.28 21.86
C LEU A 329 -16.37 -26.75 20.71
N PRO A 330 -15.61 -27.59 19.95
CA PRO A 330 -14.94 -27.12 18.73
C PRO A 330 -15.87 -26.53 17.69
N ILE A 331 -17.07 -27.10 17.48
CA ILE A 331 -18.07 -26.55 16.54
C ILE A 331 -18.57 -25.17 17.04
N TYR A 332 -18.91 -25.04 18.33
CA TYR A 332 -19.33 -23.75 18.90
C TYR A 332 -18.22 -22.69 18.73
N LEU A 333 -16.98 -23.05 19.07
CA LEU A 333 -15.85 -22.15 18.91
C LEU A 333 -15.63 -21.76 17.45
N LEU A 334 -15.73 -22.72 16.52
CA LEU A 334 -15.63 -22.44 15.08
C LEU A 334 -16.70 -21.44 14.62
N ILE A 335 -17.94 -21.58 15.09
CA ILE A 335 -19.04 -20.64 14.77
C ILE A 335 -18.72 -19.23 15.30
N TRP A 336 -18.23 -19.10 16.55
CA TRP A 336 -17.83 -17.80 17.12
C TRP A 336 -16.67 -17.17 16.36
N ILE A 337 -15.64 -17.92 16.03
CA ILE A 337 -14.49 -17.44 15.24
C ILE A 337 -14.93 -16.97 13.85
N LEU A 338 -15.75 -17.76 13.14
CA LEU A 338 -16.26 -17.39 11.82
C LEU A 338 -17.17 -16.16 11.89
N SER A 339 -18.06 -16.09 12.87
CA SER A 339 -18.95 -14.92 13.06
C SER A 339 -18.14 -13.66 13.37
N SER A 340 -17.10 -13.76 14.21
CA SER A 340 -16.17 -12.66 14.48
C SER A 340 -15.38 -12.26 13.23
N TYR A 341 -14.96 -13.21 12.40
CA TYR A 341 -14.31 -12.92 11.11
C TYR A 341 -15.23 -12.13 10.17
N PHE A 342 -16.48 -12.58 10.00
CA PHE A 342 -17.45 -11.87 9.14
C PHE A 342 -17.83 -10.50 9.69
N SER A 343 -17.83 -10.33 11.01
CA SER A 343 -18.07 -9.03 11.68
C SER A 343 -16.86 -8.07 11.58
N GLY A 344 -15.67 -8.57 11.18
CA GLY A 344 -14.47 -7.75 11.06
C GLY A 344 -13.55 -7.76 12.28
N GLY A 345 -13.74 -8.68 13.22
CA GLY A 345 -12.93 -8.83 14.42
C GLY A 345 -11.47 -9.21 14.17
N TYR A 346 -11.15 -9.65 12.95
CA TYR A 346 -9.78 -9.99 12.50
C TYR A 346 -9.23 -9.01 11.45
N ASP A 347 -9.88 -7.88 11.22
CA ASP A 347 -9.31 -6.80 10.40
C ASP A 347 -8.28 -6.02 11.20
N LYS A 348 -7.15 -5.71 10.56
CA LYS A 348 -6.16 -4.80 11.15
C LYS A 348 -6.54 -3.34 10.87
N PRO A 349 -6.44 -2.45 11.85
CA PRO A 349 -6.12 -2.72 13.24
C PRO A 349 -7.25 -3.49 13.95
N TYR A 350 -6.87 -4.44 14.82
CA TYR A 350 -7.82 -5.26 15.57
C TYR A 350 -8.61 -4.39 16.57
N LYS A 351 -9.95 -4.51 16.53
CA LYS A 351 -10.89 -3.74 17.35
C LYS A 351 -11.73 -4.67 18.22
N ILE A 352 -12.07 -4.22 19.43
CA ILE A 352 -12.87 -5.00 20.39
C ILE A 352 -14.31 -5.16 19.88
N ALA A 353 -14.98 -4.05 19.52
CA ALA A 353 -16.42 -4.07 19.20
C ALA A 353 -16.80 -5.02 18.05
N PRO A 354 -16.08 -5.09 16.90
CA PRO A 354 -16.42 -6.08 15.87
C PRO A 354 -16.19 -7.52 16.30
N ALA A 355 -15.19 -7.80 17.15
CA ALA A 355 -14.91 -9.14 17.65
C ALA A 355 -16.02 -9.61 18.59
N ALA A 356 -16.33 -8.83 19.61
CA ALA A 356 -17.43 -9.12 20.55
C ALA A 356 -18.78 -9.22 19.85
N GLY A 357 -19.11 -8.26 18.96
CA GLY A 357 -20.33 -8.29 18.17
C GLY A 357 -20.48 -9.56 17.33
N GLY A 358 -19.35 -10.09 16.80
CA GLY A 358 -19.33 -11.37 16.09
C GLY A 358 -19.63 -12.55 17.00
N VAL A 359 -19.13 -12.54 18.25
CA VAL A 359 -19.44 -13.59 19.24
C VAL A 359 -20.94 -13.59 19.58
N PHE A 360 -21.54 -12.41 19.79
CA PHE A 360 -22.99 -12.31 20.03
C PHE A 360 -23.81 -12.86 18.85
N ALA A 361 -23.44 -12.48 17.61
CA ALA A 361 -24.12 -12.99 16.40
C ALA A 361 -23.95 -14.53 16.27
N GLY A 362 -22.74 -15.04 16.55
CA GLY A 362 -22.47 -16.48 16.57
C GLY A 362 -23.26 -17.24 17.63
N SER A 363 -23.43 -16.63 18.81
CA SER A 363 -24.24 -17.23 19.89
C SER A 363 -25.70 -17.35 19.51
N PHE A 364 -26.25 -16.32 18.85
CA PHE A 364 -27.60 -16.41 18.31
C PHE A 364 -27.74 -17.56 17.30
N LEU A 365 -26.76 -17.70 16.39
CA LEU A 365 -26.76 -18.82 15.43
C LEU A 365 -26.65 -20.18 16.13
N ILE A 366 -25.79 -20.30 17.16
CA ILE A 366 -25.64 -21.54 17.95
C ILE A 366 -26.97 -21.88 18.63
N LEU A 367 -27.68 -20.91 19.23
CA LEU A 367 -28.95 -21.15 19.89
C LEU A 367 -30.05 -21.59 18.91
N VAL A 368 -30.08 -21.04 17.71
CA VAL A 368 -31.00 -21.49 16.65
C VAL A 368 -30.69 -22.92 16.23
N LEU A 369 -29.42 -23.23 15.99
CA LEU A 369 -28.99 -24.61 15.65
C LEU A 369 -29.27 -25.57 16.80
N TYR A 370 -28.99 -25.19 18.04
CA TYR A 370 -29.27 -25.97 19.24
C TYR A 370 -30.76 -26.34 19.34
N ALA A 371 -31.67 -25.41 18.99
CA ALA A 371 -33.10 -25.67 19.00
C ALA A 371 -33.55 -26.75 17.97
N LEU A 372 -32.77 -26.89 16.88
CA LEU A 372 -33.05 -27.85 15.80
C LEU A 372 -32.36 -29.22 16.00
N LEU A 373 -31.43 -29.34 16.95
CA LEU A 373 -30.72 -30.59 17.22
C LEU A 373 -31.64 -31.62 17.90
N PRO A 374 -31.39 -32.93 17.71
CA PRO A 374 -32.04 -33.95 18.49
C PRO A 374 -31.60 -33.87 19.97
N GLU A 375 -32.47 -34.37 20.86
CA GLU A 375 -32.32 -34.23 22.32
C GLU A 375 -30.97 -34.77 22.83
N GLN A 376 -30.48 -35.82 22.24
CA GLN A 376 -29.18 -36.46 22.57
C GLN A 376 -27.95 -35.54 22.35
N LEU A 377 -28.08 -34.54 21.52
CA LEU A 377 -27.02 -33.54 21.22
C LEU A 377 -27.20 -32.22 21.95
N ARG A 378 -28.27 -32.08 22.76
CA ARG A 378 -28.58 -30.85 23.52
C ARG A 378 -28.02 -30.96 24.93
N PHE A 379 -26.74 -30.68 25.12
CA PHE A 379 -26.11 -30.84 26.44
C PHE A 379 -26.59 -29.80 27.46
N SER A 380 -26.31 -28.50 27.24
CA SER A 380 -26.73 -27.44 28.16
C SER A 380 -26.78 -26.08 27.48
N ARG A 381 -27.88 -25.34 27.65
CA ARG A 381 -27.99 -23.93 27.21
C ARG A 381 -27.05 -23.02 27.98
N ALA A 382 -26.81 -23.33 29.27
CA ALA A 382 -25.91 -22.56 30.10
C ALA A 382 -24.49 -22.53 29.54
N LEU A 383 -23.99 -23.65 28.95
CA LEU A 383 -22.68 -23.70 28.32
C LEU A 383 -22.57 -22.74 27.11
N ILE A 384 -23.66 -22.51 26.37
CA ILE A 384 -23.66 -21.55 25.26
C ILE A 384 -23.58 -20.12 25.80
N LEU A 385 -24.32 -19.81 26.86
CA LEU A 385 -24.32 -18.46 27.47
C LEU A 385 -22.99 -18.15 28.17
N PHE A 386 -22.49 -19.04 29.00
CA PHE A 386 -21.19 -18.88 29.65
C PHE A 386 -20.04 -18.88 28.64
N GLY A 387 -20.12 -19.71 27.61
CA GLY A 387 -19.18 -19.73 26.51
C GLY A 387 -19.17 -18.41 25.74
N MET A 388 -20.34 -17.84 25.45
CA MET A 388 -20.44 -16.51 24.84
C MET A 388 -19.75 -15.45 25.68
N ILE A 389 -20.01 -15.41 27.00
CA ILE A 389 -19.39 -14.43 27.91
C ILE A 389 -17.87 -14.64 27.94
N TRP A 390 -17.41 -15.87 28.07
CA TRP A 390 -15.99 -16.18 28.10
C TRP A 390 -15.28 -15.77 26.80
N VAL A 391 -15.77 -16.23 25.64
CA VAL A 391 -15.14 -15.96 24.34
C VAL A 391 -15.17 -14.45 24.02
N ALA A 392 -16.25 -13.75 24.37
CA ALA A 392 -16.30 -12.29 24.19
C ALA A 392 -15.33 -11.57 25.13
N ALA A 393 -15.19 -12.04 26.37
CA ALA A 393 -14.27 -11.46 27.36
C ALA A 393 -12.81 -11.68 26.96
N GLU A 394 -12.43 -12.92 26.58
CA GLU A 394 -11.06 -13.25 26.20
C GLU A 394 -10.63 -12.52 24.89
N MET A 395 -11.51 -12.51 23.88
CA MET A 395 -11.25 -11.76 22.65
C MET A 395 -11.09 -10.26 22.91
N SER A 396 -11.87 -9.70 23.85
CA SER A 396 -11.75 -8.31 24.24
C SER A 396 -10.46 -8.04 25.00
N PHE A 397 -10.10 -8.93 25.92
CA PHE A 397 -8.90 -8.84 26.75
C PHE A 397 -7.61 -8.97 25.92
N THR A 398 -7.54 -9.91 24.99
CA THR A 398 -6.36 -10.08 24.13
C THR A 398 -6.12 -8.85 23.24
N ARG A 399 -7.19 -8.22 22.76
CA ARG A 399 -7.10 -6.97 21.97
C ARG A 399 -6.73 -5.78 22.83
N TRP A 400 -7.25 -5.70 24.05
CA TRP A 400 -6.91 -4.66 25.02
C TRP A 400 -5.44 -4.74 25.46
N ILE A 401 -4.91 -5.93 25.74
CA ILE A 401 -3.47 -6.13 26.00
C ILE A 401 -2.64 -5.69 24.80
N GLY A 402 -3.02 -6.08 23.57
CA GLY A 402 -2.32 -5.65 22.36
C GLY A 402 -2.25 -4.13 22.23
N TYR A 403 -3.32 -3.44 22.62
CA TYR A 403 -3.37 -1.98 22.68
C TYR A 403 -2.45 -1.41 23.77
N LEU A 404 -2.49 -1.94 25.01
CA LEU A 404 -1.61 -1.52 26.09
C LEU A 404 -0.11 -1.66 25.74
N LEU A 405 0.24 -2.72 25.02
CA LEU A 405 1.59 -2.97 24.50
C LEU A 405 1.96 -2.06 23.31
N LYS A 406 1.11 -1.08 22.99
CA LYS A 406 1.29 -0.12 21.87
C LYS A 406 1.62 -0.80 20.52
N ARG A 407 1.11 -2.03 20.29
CA ARG A 407 1.33 -2.72 19.03
C ARG A 407 0.51 -2.05 17.91
N PRO A 408 1.10 -1.70 16.76
CA PRO A 408 0.41 -0.96 15.69
C PRO A 408 -0.77 -1.73 15.07
N SER A 409 -0.82 -3.05 15.27
CA SER A 409 -1.94 -3.89 14.81
C SER A 409 -3.19 -3.83 15.68
N PHE A 410 -3.17 -3.13 16.82
CA PHE A 410 -4.27 -3.05 17.77
C PHE A 410 -4.70 -1.61 17.99
N GLN A 411 -6.01 -1.36 18.03
CA GLN A 411 -6.57 -0.04 18.25
C GLN A 411 -7.78 -0.12 19.18
N TYR A 412 -7.81 0.76 20.17
CA TYR A 412 -8.94 0.93 21.08
C TYR A 412 -9.83 2.09 20.61
N GLY A 413 -11.13 1.86 20.51
CA GLY A 413 -12.09 2.90 20.15
C GLY A 413 -12.29 3.14 18.65
N LYS A 414 -12.94 4.27 18.31
CA LYS A 414 -13.09 4.76 16.92
C LYS A 414 -11.71 5.15 16.38
N ASN A 415 -11.56 5.17 15.04
CA ASN A 415 -10.32 5.62 14.38
C ASN A 415 -9.80 6.87 15.08
N ALA A 416 -8.45 6.96 15.26
CA ALA A 416 -7.84 8.18 15.79
C ALA A 416 -8.42 9.36 15.01
N LYS A 417 -8.97 10.34 15.74
CA LYS A 417 -9.60 11.51 15.14
C LYS A 417 -8.51 12.24 14.35
N LYS A 418 -8.72 12.44 13.05
CA LYS A 418 -7.78 13.18 12.21
C LYS A 418 -7.94 14.68 12.47
N ARG A 419 -6.83 15.32 12.81
CA ARG A 419 -6.72 16.75 13.08
C ARG A 419 -5.71 17.34 12.13
N PHE A 420 -6.22 18.07 11.14
CA PHE A 420 -5.43 18.63 10.05
C PHE A 420 -4.96 20.03 10.35
N LEU A 421 -3.80 20.37 9.81
CA LEU A 421 -3.33 21.72 9.65
C LEU A 421 -3.06 21.96 8.17
N VAL A 422 -3.73 22.92 7.53
CA VAL A 422 -3.55 23.26 6.12
C VAL A 422 -2.78 24.56 6.04
N ILE A 423 -1.67 24.55 5.31
CA ILE A 423 -0.76 25.69 5.17
C ILE A 423 -0.82 26.18 3.73
N GLY A 424 -1.33 27.40 3.52
CA GLY A 424 -1.48 28.00 2.19
C GLY A 424 -2.23 29.33 2.21
N SER A 425 -2.30 29.96 1.06
CA SER A 425 -3.10 31.16 0.82
C SER A 425 -4.60 30.86 0.97
N LYS A 426 -5.42 31.91 1.00
CA LYS A 426 -6.86 31.78 1.18
C LYS A 426 -7.51 30.91 0.10
N ASP A 427 -7.12 31.09 -1.16
CA ASP A 427 -7.71 30.36 -2.28
C ASP A 427 -7.32 28.88 -2.26
N GLU A 428 -6.04 28.59 -2.01
CA GLU A 428 -5.53 27.21 -1.95
C GLU A 428 -6.05 26.44 -0.73
N THR A 429 -6.13 27.07 0.44
CA THR A 429 -6.72 26.42 1.62
C THR A 429 -8.20 26.13 1.40
N GLN A 430 -8.95 27.01 0.74
CA GLN A 430 -10.35 26.76 0.42
C GLN A 430 -10.51 25.62 -0.59
N ARG A 431 -9.65 25.54 -1.61
CA ARG A 431 -9.58 24.40 -2.55
C ARG A 431 -9.34 23.08 -1.80
N VAL A 432 -8.33 23.05 -0.92
CA VAL A 432 -8.01 21.85 -0.12
C VAL A 432 -9.15 21.46 0.82
N LEU A 433 -9.85 22.42 1.42
CA LEU A 433 -11.03 22.16 2.26
C LEU A 433 -12.14 21.49 1.45
N GLN A 434 -12.43 21.98 0.23
CA GLN A 434 -13.42 21.36 -0.66
C GLN A 434 -13.02 19.93 -1.06
N LEU A 435 -11.73 19.70 -1.35
CA LEU A 435 -11.21 18.36 -1.61
C LEU A 435 -11.41 17.43 -0.42
N LEU A 436 -11.06 17.87 0.79
CA LEU A 436 -11.24 17.06 2.01
C LEU A 436 -12.71 16.73 2.27
N GLN A 437 -13.64 17.67 2.02
CA GLN A 437 -15.08 17.46 2.16
C GLN A 437 -15.62 16.43 1.14
N SER A 438 -15.03 16.35 -0.06
CA SER A 438 -15.41 15.39 -1.09
C SER A 438 -14.90 13.97 -0.80
N THR A 439 -13.99 13.82 0.16
CA THR A 439 -13.45 12.50 0.58
C THR A 439 -14.32 11.84 1.65
N SER A 440 -14.13 10.54 1.88
CA SER A 440 -14.81 9.82 2.97
C SER A 440 -14.28 10.13 4.37
N ILE A 441 -13.25 10.99 4.47
CA ILE A 441 -12.59 11.32 5.73
C ILE A 441 -13.36 12.47 6.39
N LYS A 442 -13.79 12.24 7.64
CA LYS A 442 -14.38 13.27 8.49
C LYS A 442 -13.31 13.74 9.47
N PRO A 443 -12.68 14.90 9.24
CA PRO A 443 -11.74 15.45 10.20
C PRO A 443 -12.48 15.87 11.49
N ASP A 444 -11.79 15.73 12.62
CA ASP A 444 -12.26 16.22 13.91
C ASP A 444 -11.96 17.72 14.07
N PHE A 445 -10.89 18.17 13.42
CA PHE A 445 -10.43 19.53 13.43
C PHE A 445 -9.65 19.87 12.16
N ILE A 446 -9.80 21.08 11.65
CA ILE A 446 -8.97 21.64 10.57
C ILE A 446 -8.57 23.05 10.99
N GLY A 447 -7.26 23.26 11.18
CA GLY A 447 -6.65 24.59 11.36
C GLY A 447 -6.11 25.09 10.04
N LEU A 448 -6.13 26.41 9.82
CA LEU A 448 -5.56 27.08 8.67
C LEU A 448 -4.37 27.93 9.10
N ILE A 449 -3.30 27.91 8.31
CA ILE A 449 -2.07 28.68 8.54
C ILE A 449 -1.71 29.45 7.28
N THR A 450 -1.37 30.73 7.42
CA THR A 450 -0.82 31.51 6.32
C THR A 450 0.66 31.17 6.11
N PRO A 451 1.12 31.03 4.86
CA PRO A 451 2.54 30.81 4.56
C PRO A 451 3.37 32.10 4.71
N TYR A 452 2.71 33.26 4.82
CA TYR A 452 3.35 34.57 4.87
C TYR A 452 3.44 35.08 6.30
N ASP A 453 4.50 35.86 6.55
CA ASP A 453 4.73 36.53 7.85
C ASP A 453 3.98 37.86 7.99
N ASP A 454 2.92 38.07 7.23
CA ASP A 454 2.14 39.30 7.26
C ASP A 454 1.50 39.53 8.63
N LYS A 455 1.49 40.78 9.08
CA LYS A 455 0.88 41.20 10.34
C LYS A 455 -0.65 41.01 10.37
N ASP A 456 -1.27 40.91 9.20
CA ASP A 456 -2.71 40.69 9.03
C ASP A 456 -3.02 39.20 8.73
N VAL A 457 -3.04 38.41 9.78
CA VAL A 457 -3.53 37.01 9.68
C VAL A 457 -5.05 37.05 9.41
N PRO A 458 -5.56 36.39 8.35
CA PRO A 458 -7.00 36.37 8.09
C PRO A 458 -7.79 35.81 9.27
N GLU A 459 -8.99 36.33 9.51
CA GLU A 459 -9.81 36.09 10.70
C GLU A 459 -10.07 34.59 11.05
N ASN A 460 -9.95 33.70 10.05
CA ASN A 460 -10.14 32.25 10.21
C ASN A 460 -8.83 31.44 10.31
N TYR A 461 -7.68 32.10 10.36
CA TYR A 461 -6.38 31.45 10.45
C TYR A 461 -5.88 31.43 11.89
N LEU A 462 -5.21 30.34 12.27
CA LEU A 462 -4.66 30.17 13.62
C LEU A 462 -3.35 30.91 13.85
N GLY A 463 -2.68 31.31 12.77
CA GLY A 463 -1.39 31.97 12.80
C GLY A 463 -0.60 31.84 11.50
N ASN A 464 0.70 32.06 11.60
CA ASN A 464 1.67 31.94 10.50
C ASN A 464 2.59 30.73 10.65
N LEU A 465 3.52 30.56 9.70
CA LEU A 465 4.41 29.39 9.63
C LEU A 465 5.33 29.23 10.84
N HIS A 466 5.72 30.32 11.52
CA HIS A 466 6.58 30.28 12.72
C HIS A 466 5.85 29.73 13.96
N GLN A 467 4.53 29.89 14.02
CA GLN A 467 3.71 29.46 15.16
C GLN A 467 3.26 28.00 15.07
N VAL A 468 3.58 27.31 13.98
CA VAL A 468 3.13 25.92 13.72
C VAL A 468 3.54 24.96 14.83
N PRO A 469 4.77 24.98 15.40
CA PRO A 469 5.14 24.08 16.50
C PRO A 469 4.21 24.18 17.70
N ASP A 470 3.88 25.40 18.14
CA ASP A 470 2.96 25.63 19.27
C ASP A 470 1.53 25.19 18.94
N ILE A 471 1.09 25.46 17.68
CA ILE A 471 -0.24 25.05 17.21
C ILE A 471 -0.38 23.52 17.16
N ILE A 472 0.67 22.81 16.74
CA ILE A 472 0.70 21.34 16.75
C ILE A 472 0.42 20.83 18.17
N ASP A 473 1.08 21.38 19.16
CA ASP A 473 0.96 20.94 20.55
C ASP A 473 -0.36 21.35 21.20
N ILE A 474 -0.84 22.56 20.97
CA ILE A 474 -2.10 23.06 21.51
C ILE A 474 -3.29 22.31 20.93
N TYR A 475 -3.34 22.20 19.62
CA TYR A 475 -4.49 21.60 18.90
C TYR A 475 -4.31 20.11 18.64
N LYS A 476 -3.21 19.48 19.12
CA LYS A 476 -2.92 18.05 18.93
C LYS A 476 -3.04 17.64 17.45
N ILE A 477 -2.42 18.40 16.58
CA ILE A 477 -2.38 18.13 15.13
C ILE A 477 -1.64 16.81 14.90
N ASN A 478 -2.13 16.02 13.98
CA ASN A 478 -1.48 14.75 13.60
C ASN A 478 -1.17 14.67 12.10
N GLU A 479 -1.71 15.59 11.30
CA GLU A 479 -1.47 15.62 9.86
C GLU A 479 -1.39 17.06 9.34
N ILE A 480 -0.34 17.36 8.55
CA ILE A 480 -0.10 18.67 7.96
C ILE A 480 -0.20 18.56 6.43
N ILE A 481 -0.93 19.48 5.82
CA ILE A 481 -1.11 19.58 4.38
C ILE A 481 -0.49 20.90 3.89
N PHE A 482 0.54 20.79 3.06
CA PHE A 482 1.18 21.95 2.41
C PHE A 482 0.55 22.23 1.05
N CYS A 483 0.18 23.46 0.75
CA CYS A 483 -0.22 23.89 -0.58
C CYS A 483 1.04 24.30 -1.37
N SER A 484 1.45 23.49 -2.35
CA SER A 484 2.72 23.68 -3.07
C SER A 484 2.69 24.83 -4.08
N LYS A 485 1.54 25.46 -4.30
CA LYS A 485 1.43 26.70 -5.06
C LYS A 485 2.07 27.86 -4.32
N ASP A 486 1.85 27.93 -3.00
CA ASP A 486 2.24 29.05 -2.15
C ASP A 486 3.60 28.86 -1.47
N LEU A 487 4.07 27.62 -1.39
CA LEU A 487 5.32 27.24 -0.72
C LEU A 487 6.27 26.56 -1.70
N SER A 488 7.55 26.97 -1.68
CA SER A 488 8.58 26.24 -2.42
C SER A 488 8.79 24.84 -1.81
N HIS A 489 9.19 23.88 -2.64
CA HIS A 489 9.46 22.54 -2.17
C HIS A 489 10.63 22.49 -1.17
N GLN A 490 11.56 23.45 -1.27
CA GLN A 490 12.64 23.62 -0.30
C GLN A 490 12.09 23.95 1.10
N ILE A 491 11.19 24.93 1.21
CA ILE A 491 10.55 25.29 2.50
C ILE A 491 9.76 24.11 3.05
N ILE A 492 9.01 23.40 2.20
CA ILE A 492 8.25 22.22 2.61
C ILE A 492 9.18 21.17 3.21
N ILE A 493 10.29 20.84 2.54
CA ILE A 493 11.26 19.83 3.03
C ILE A 493 11.94 20.29 4.31
N ASP A 494 12.34 21.57 4.40
CA ASP A 494 12.91 22.16 5.62
C ASP A 494 11.97 21.98 6.80
N LYS A 495 10.69 22.31 6.64
CA LYS A 495 9.69 22.18 7.71
C LYS A 495 9.35 20.74 8.05
N MET A 496 9.41 19.81 7.10
CA MET A 496 9.26 18.37 7.36
C MET A 496 10.44 17.81 8.17
N GLU A 497 11.67 18.27 7.94
CA GLU A 497 12.86 17.88 8.72
C GLU A 497 12.87 18.55 10.11
N GLU A 498 12.45 19.81 10.23
CA GLU A 498 12.43 20.59 11.49
C GLU A 498 11.36 20.09 12.45
N TRP A 499 10.15 19.82 11.97
CA TRP A 499 9.02 19.42 12.79
C TRP A 499 9.05 17.92 13.10
N HIS A 500 8.20 17.46 14.01
CA HIS A 500 8.27 16.09 14.53
C HIS A 500 8.02 15.01 13.47
N SER A 501 8.89 13.99 13.43
CA SER A 501 8.74 12.79 12.57
C SER A 501 7.51 11.93 12.89
N SER A 502 6.78 12.24 13.96
CA SER A 502 5.52 11.58 14.34
C SER A 502 4.32 12.09 13.56
N LEU A 503 4.43 13.25 12.90
CA LEU A 503 3.41 13.83 12.07
C LEU A 503 3.33 13.15 10.71
N ASP A 504 2.15 13.17 10.13
CA ASP A 504 1.96 12.79 8.73
C ASP A 504 1.92 14.05 7.87
N TYR A 505 2.79 14.11 6.88
CA TYR A 505 2.88 15.24 5.96
C TYR A 505 2.27 14.89 4.61
N LYS A 506 1.56 15.85 4.03
CA LYS A 506 0.97 15.75 2.70
C LYS A 506 1.22 17.04 1.92
N ILE A 507 1.28 16.89 0.62
CA ILE A 507 1.39 18.00 -0.31
C ILE A 507 0.17 18.00 -1.22
N ALA A 508 -0.49 19.15 -1.33
CA ALA A 508 -1.54 19.43 -2.29
C ALA A 508 -0.93 20.18 -3.47
N PRO A 509 -0.65 19.51 -4.60
CA PRO A 509 -0.10 20.18 -5.78
C PRO A 509 -1.10 21.19 -6.37
N GLU A 510 -0.59 22.16 -7.11
CA GLU A 510 -1.39 23.15 -7.81
C GLU A 510 -2.37 22.50 -8.79
N ASP A 511 -3.60 22.98 -8.84
CA ASP A 511 -4.65 22.54 -9.77
C ASP A 511 -4.92 21.02 -9.83
N THR A 512 -4.63 20.30 -8.75
CA THR A 512 -4.87 18.85 -8.66
C THR A 512 -6.07 18.52 -7.79
N LEU A 513 -6.67 17.34 -8.06
CA LEU A 513 -7.71 16.72 -7.25
C LEU A 513 -7.16 15.69 -6.27
N SER A 514 -5.85 15.69 -6.03
CA SER A 514 -5.16 14.74 -5.17
C SER A 514 -4.32 15.44 -4.11
N ILE A 515 -4.23 14.84 -2.93
CA ILE A 515 -3.36 15.24 -1.83
C ILE A 515 -2.49 14.04 -1.49
N ILE A 516 -1.17 14.16 -1.64
CA ILE A 516 -0.21 13.05 -1.62
C ILE A 516 0.73 13.17 -0.43
N GLY A 517 1.04 12.07 0.23
CA GLY A 517 1.93 12.11 1.39
C GLY A 517 2.39 10.78 1.94
N SER A 518 2.98 10.83 3.12
CA SER A 518 3.80 9.78 3.77
C SER A 518 3.11 8.43 4.01
N ASN A 519 1.80 8.37 4.10
CA ASN A 519 1.06 7.14 4.43
C ASN A 519 0.34 6.52 3.24
N SER A 520 0.50 7.07 2.04
CA SER A 520 -0.09 6.55 0.80
C SER A 520 0.30 5.10 0.52
N ILE A 521 1.46 4.65 1.04
CA ILE A 521 2.03 3.31 0.81
C ILE A 521 1.36 2.21 1.66
N ASN A 522 0.97 2.50 2.91
CA ASN A 522 0.59 1.47 3.89
C ASN A 522 -0.91 1.37 4.15
N THR A 523 -1.68 2.35 3.77
CA THR A 523 -3.12 2.40 4.01
C THR A 523 -3.86 2.69 2.71
N ARG A 524 -4.73 1.77 2.31
CA ARG A 524 -5.62 1.92 1.14
C ARG A 524 -6.62 3.09 1.26
N GLY A 525 -6.31 4.13 2.02
CA GLY A 525 -7.22 5.22 2.34
C GLY A 525 -6.58 6.59 2.55
N ASP A 526 -5.26 6.72 2.46
CA ASP A 526 -4.56 7.98 2.80
C ASP A 526 -4.11 8.81 1.59
N LEU A 527 -4.32 8.32 0.38
CA LEU A 527 -4.35 9.17 -0.81
C LEU A 527 -5.73 9.84 -0.84
N TYR A 528 -5.80 11.14 -0.59
CA TYR A 528 -7.05 11.86 -0.69
C TYR A 528 -7.36 12.14 -2.16
N THR A 529 -7.88 11.12 -2.82
CA THR A 529 -8.41 11.22 -4.18
C THR A 529 -9.91 10.97 -4.15
N ILE A 530 -10.63 11.56 -5.09
CA ILE A 530 -12.07 11.39 -5.24
C ILE A 530 -12.45 9.94 -5.65
N ASP A 531 -11.47 9.10 -5.95
CA ASP A 531 -11.66 7.75 -6.50
C ASP A 531 -11.90 6.70 -5.39
N ILE A 532 -13.12 6.66 -4.85
CA ILE A 532 -13.49 5.75 -3.77
C ILE A 532 -13.99 4.43 -4.36
N LYS A 533 -13.10 3.44 -4.48
CA LYS A 533 -13.47 2.07 -4.88
C LYS A 533 -14.02 1.28 -3.68
N THR A 534 -15.26 1.56 -3.28
CA THR A 534 -15.85 1.01 -2.04
C THR A 534 -15.97 -0.52 -2.04
N ILE A 535 -16.15 -1.16 -3.20
CA ILE A 535 -16.22 -2.63 -3.32
C ILE A 535 -14.91 -3.31 -2.89
N SER A 536 -13.77 -2.60 -2.94
CA SER A 536 -12.46 -3.16 -2.56
C SER A 536 -12.24 -3.25 -1.05
N THR A 537 -13.07 -2.58 -0.23
CA THR A 537 -12.94 -2.60 1.23
C THR A 537 -13.17 -4.00 1.80
N ASN A 538 -12.43 -4.37 2.86
CA ASN A 538 -12.55 -5.68 3.48
C ASN A 538 -13.96 -5.94 3.99
N SER A 539 -14.61 -4.91 4.55
CA SER A 539 -16.00 -4.99 5.01
C SER A 539 -16.96 -5.35 3.88
N ASN A 540 -16.87 -4.67 2.74
CA ASN A 540 -17.76 -4.90 1.61
C ASN A 540 -17.49 -6.26 0.94
N LYS A 541 -16.23 -6.68 0.84
CA LYS A 541 -15.87 -8.03 0.37
C LYS A 541 -16.46 -9.13 1.24
N ARG A 542 -16.43 -8.97 2.58
CA ARG A 542 -17.05 -9.94 3.51
C ARG A 542 -18.57 -9.94 3.41
N LYS A 543 -19.20 -8.76 3.40
CA LYS A 543 -20.67 -8.64 3.23
C LYS A 543 -21.13 -9.29 1.94
N LYS A 544 -20.42 -9.03 0.84
CA LYS A 544 -20.68 -9.66 -0.45
C LYS A 544 -20.55 -11.17 -0.37
N ARG A 545 -19.47 -11.69 0.24
CA ARG A 545 -19.25 -13.12 0.39
C ARG A 545 -20.28 -13.78 1.31
N LEU A 546 -20.66 -13.13 2.39
CA LEU A 546 -21.70 -13.61 3.29
C LEU A 546 -23.05 -13.73 2.55
N PHE A 547 -23.41 -12.71 1.76
CA PHE A 547 -24.59 -12.76 0.91
C PHE A 547 -24.52 -13.91 -0.10
N ASP A 548 -23.40 -14.07 -0.79
CA ASP A 548 -23.17 -15.18 -1.72
C ASP A 548 -23.40 -16.56 -1.05
N LEU A 549 -22.88 -16.74 0.17
CA LEU A 549 -23.02 -18.00 0.93
C LEU A 549 -24.45 -18.24 1.38
N THR A 550 -25.05 -17.25 2.04
CA THR A 550 -26.42 -17.38 2.62
C THR A 550 -27.47 -17.56 1.54
N SER A 551 -27.43 -16.76 0.47
CA SER A 551 -28.39 -16.88 -0.62
C SER A 551 -28.23 -18.17 -1.42
N SER A 552 -27.00 -18.67 -1.61
CA SER A 552 -26.77 -19.96 -2.25
C SER A 552 -27.25 -21.12 -1.40
N PHE A 553 -26.97 -21.09 -0.09
CA PHE A 553 -27.45 -22.12 0.84
C PHE A 553 -28.99 -22.15 0.88
N MET A 554 -29.63 -20.98 1.06
CA MET A 554 -31.10 -20.87 1.01
C MET A 554 -31.66 -21.31 -0.35
N GLY A 555 -30.98 -20.97 -1.45
CA GLY A 555 -31.39 -21.40 -2.79
C GLY A 555 -31.34 -22.92 -2.97
N ILE A 556 -30.39 -23.61 -2.33
CA ILE A 556 -30.30 -25.08 -2.36
C ILE A 556 -31.41 -25.69 -1.48
N VAL A 557 -31.59 -25.21 -0.25
CA VAL A 557 -32.59 -25.72 0.70
C VAL A 557 -34.01 -25.54 0.19
N LEU A 558 -34.29 -24.37 -0.37
CA LEU A 558 -35.61 -24.02 -0.89
C LEU A 558 -35.80 -24.38 -2.37
N TRP A 559 -34.85 -25.11 -2.99
CA TRP A 559 -34.84 -25.34 -4.42
C TRP A 559 -36.15 -25.94 -4.96
N ILE A 560 -36.74 -26.90 -4.24
CA ILE A 560 -38.00 -27.56 -4.66
C ILE A 560 -39.11 -26.52 -4.80
N PHE A 561 -39.25 -25.61 -3.84
CA PHE A 561 -40.27 -24.56 -3.89
C PHE A 561 -39.92 -23.49 -4.95
N LEU A 562 -38.65 -23.09 -5.04
CA LEU A 562 -38.20 -22.10 -5.99
C LEU A 562 -38.28 -22.58 -7.45
N ALA A 563 -38.24 -23.89 -7.67
CA ALA A 563 -38.31 -24.49 -9.02
C ALA A 563 -39.64 -24.15 -9.74
N PHE A 564 -40.72 -23.87 -9.00
CA PHE A 564 -41.97 -23.47 -9.58
C PHE A 564 -42.03 -21.99 -10.03
N PHE A 565 -41.07 -21.16 -9.53
CA PHE A 565 -41.05 -19.72 -9.79
C PHE A 565 -39.87 -19.28 -10.67
N ILE A 566 -38.93 -20.17 -10.96
CA ILE A 566 -37.72 -19.84 -11.70
C ILE A 566 -37.74 -20.51 -13.08
N ASN A 567 -37.53 -19.76 -14.14
CA ASN A 567 -37.60 -20.26 -15.52
C ASN A 567 -36.59 -21.39 -15.85
N LYS A 568 -35.44 -21.47 -15.15
CA LYS A 568 -34.39 -22.48 -15.38
C LYS A 568 -33.90 -23.09 -14.06
N PRO A 569 -34.70 -23.90 -13.35
CA PRO A 569 -34.42 -24.32 -11.98
C PRO A 569 -33.13 -25.12 -11.83
N PHE A 570 -32.81 -26.01 -12.74
CA PHE A 570 -31.56 -26.79 -12.70
C PHE A 570 -30.31 -25.92 -12.93
N HIS A 571 -30.41 -24.92 -13.80
CA HIS A 571 -29.31 -23.97 -14.01
C HIS A 571 -29.07 -23.11 -12.77
N PHE A 572 -30.14 -22.69 -12.10
CA PHE A 572 -30.08 -21.96 -10.83
C PHE A 572 -29.42 -22.82 -9.74
N LEU A 573 -29.81 -24.08 -9.56
CA LEU A 573 -29.22 -24.99 -8.61
C LEU A 573 -27.71 -25.17 -8.85
N LYS A 574 -27.32 -25.39 -10.11
CA LYS A 574 -25.89 -25.47 -10.51
C LYS A 574 -25.12 -24.19 -10.18
N SER A 575 -25.78 -23.02 -10.32
CA SER A 575 -25.21 -21.73 -9.99
C SER A 575 -25.05 -21.55 -8.48
N CYS A 576 -26.02 -22.02 -7.66
CA CYS A 576 -25.90 -22.05 -6.20
C CYS A 576 -24.63 -22.79 -5.75
N PHE A 577 -24.36 -23.96 -6.29
CA PHE A 577 -23.11 -24.69 -5.97
C PHE A 577 -21.86 -23.95 -6.41
N LYS A 578 -21.82 -23.37 -7.62
CA LYS A 578 -20.67 -22.58 -8.11
C LYS A 578 -20.36 -21.38 -7.22
N VAL A 579 -21.39 -20.71 -6.72
CA VAL A 579 -21.27 -19.55 -5.84
C VAL A 579 -20.90 -20.00 -4.42
N LEU A 580 -21.51 -21.06 -3.88
CA LEU A 580 -21.23 -21.62 -2.58
C LEU A 580 -19.75 -22.01 -2.45
N PHE A 581 -19.20 -22.75 -3.43
CA PHE A 581 -17.79 -23.12 -3.46
C PHE A 581 -16.85 -21.97 -3.88
N GLY A 582 -17.38 -20.78 -4.12
CA GLY A 582 -16.59 -19.57 -4.34
C GLY A 582 -15.93 -19.46 -5.72
N LYS A 583 -16.37 -20.25 -6.69
CA LYS A 583 -15.91 -20.14 -8.08
C LYS A 583 -16.48 -18.90 -8.77
N TYR A 584 -17.73 -18.53 -8.40
CA TYR A 584 -18.46 -17.36 -8.89
C TYR A 584 -19.01 -16.54 -7.72
N SER A 585 -19.50 -15.33 -7.99
CA SER A 585 -20.37 -14.51 -7.12
C SER A 585 -21.73 -14.34 -7.79
N TRP A 586 -22.77 -14.02 -7.05
CA TRP A 586 -24.06 -13.75 -7.67
C TRP A 586 -24.00 -12.56 -8.59
N ILE A 587 -23.41 -11.45 -8.15
CA ILE A 587 -23.29 -10.23 -8.95
C ILE A 587 -21.81 -9.98 -9.25
N GLY A 588 -21.47 -9.75 -10.53
CA GLY A 588 -20.15 -9.37 -11.00
C GLY A 588 -20.20 -8.13 -11.86
N TYR A 589 -19.10 -7.79 -12.55
CA TYR A 589 -19.08 -6.73 -13.54
C TYR A 589 -19.75 -7.17 -14.85
N CYS A 590 -20.31 -6.20 -15.58
CA CYS A 590 -20.71 -6.40 -16.97
C CYS A 590 -19.49 -6.80 -17.81
N ASN A 591 -19.69 -7.72 -18.75
CA ASN A 591 -18.62 -8.12 -19.64
C ASN A 591 -18.42 -7.02 -20.71
N THR A 592 -17.25 -6.37 -20.73
CA THR A 592 -16.85 -5.35 -21.71
C THR A 592 -15.52 -5.72 -22.34
N LYS A 593 -15.28 -5.26 -23.57
CA LYS A 593 -14.01 -5.49 -24.28
C LYS A 593 -12.82 -4.80 -23.57
N ASN A 594 -13.08 -3.78 -22.73
CA ASN A 594 -12.09 -2.94 -22.08
C ASN A 594 -12.05 -3.10 -20.55
N ASN A 595 -12.58 -4.18 -19.97
CA ASN A 595 -12.56 -4.40 -18.51
C ASN A 595 -11.16 -4.34 -17.91
N ASP A 596 -10.14 -4.76 -18.63
CA ASP A 596 -8.74 -4.70 -18.19
C ASP A 596 -8.19 -3.26 -18.20
N LYS A 597 -8.73 -2.38 -19.06
CA LYS A 597 -8.34 -0.96 -19.12
C LYS A 597 -8.93 -0.12 -17.99
N LEU A 598 -10.11 -0.48 -17.46
CA LEU A 598 -10.83 0.28 -16.42
C LEU A 598 -10.28 0.10 -15.00
N ARG A 599 -9.27 -0.71 -14.77
CA ARG A 599 -8.70 -1.01 -13.44
C ARG A 599 -9.72 -1.21 -12.32
N LEU A 600 -10.77 -1.92 -12.62
CA LEU A 600 -11.76 -2.25 -11.61
C LEU A 600 -11.16 -3.17 -10.53
N PRO A 601 -11.56 -3.02 -9.26
CA PRO A 601 -11.13 -3.93 -8.21
C PRO A 601 -11.46 -5.37 -8.58
N LYS A 602 -10.51 -6.28 -8.42
CA LYS A 602 -10.73 -7.71 -8.73
C LYS A 602 -11.83 -8.27 -7.84
N ILE A 603 -12.94 -8.68 -8.46
CA ILE A 603 -14.03 -9.47 -7.86
C ILE A 603 -14.21 -10.77 -8.64
N LYS A 604 -14.92 -11.72 -8.05
CA LYS A 604 -15.26 -12.97 -8.75
C LYS A 604 -16.23 -12.69 -9.89
N LYS A 605 -16.15 -13.48 -10.96
CA LYS A 605 -17.10 -13.40 -12.08
C LYS A 605 -18.51 -13.60 -11.56
N GLY A 606 -19.44 -12.73 -11.97
CA GLY A 606 -20.87 -12.82 -11.60
C GLY A 606 -21.61 -13.88 -12.42
N ILE A 607 -22.66 -14.44 -11.78
CA ILE A 607 -23.72 -15.15 -12.49
C ILE A 607 -24.60 -14.12 -13.18
N PHE A 608 -24.87 -13.01 -12.53
CA PHE A 608 -25.57 -11.84 -13.02
C PHE A 608 -24.66 -10.61 -13.00
N ASP A 609 -25.05 -9.57 -13.67
CA ASP A 609 -24.35 -8.29 -13.70
C ASP A 609 -25.32 -7.10 -13.46
N PRO A 610 -24.83 -5.88 -13.18
CA PRO A 610 -25.64 -4.72 -12.89
C PRO A 610 -26.60 -4.30 -14.01
N SER A 611 -26.35 -4.73 -15.27
CA SER A 611 -27.20 -4.41 -16.40
C SER A 611 -28.53 -5.20 -16.41
N ALA A 612 -28.65 -6.23 -15.57
CA ALA A 612 -29.86 -7.04 -15.46
C ALA A 612 -31.12 -6.22 -15.10
N ASN A 613 -30.95 -4.98 -14.67
CA ASN A 613 -32.02 -4.04 -14.32
C ASN A 613 -32.48 -3.12 -15.46
N MET A 614 -31.75 -3.06 -16.58
CA MET A 614 -32.05 -2.14 -17.65
C MET A 614 -32.89 -2.80 -18.73
N SER A 615 -33.76 -2.03 -19.35
CA SER A 615 -34.70 -2.48 -20.37
C SER A 615 -33.98 -3.10 -21.58
N ARG A 616 -34.68 -3.90 -22.36
CA ARG A 616 -34.27 -4.73 -23.51
C ARG A 616 -33.49 -4.03 -24.64
N ILE A 617 -33.17 -2.76 -24.53
CA ILE A 617 -32.31 -2.02 -25.48
C ILE A 617 -30.86 -2.34 -25.12
N GLY A 618 -30.11 -2.86 -26.08
CA GLY A 618 -28.72 -3.24 -25.85
C GLY A 618 -27.88 -2.04 -25.41
N LEU A 619 -27.28 -2.16 -24.23
CA LEU A 619 -26.35 -1.15 -23.69
C LEU A 619 -25.10 -1.06 -24.57
N THR A 620 -24.65 0.15 -24.82
CA THR A 620 -23.37 0.41 -25.47
C THR A 620 -22.21 -0.04 -24.58
N GLU A 621 -21.02 -0.25 -25.16
CA GLU A 621 -19.83 -0.62 -24.39
C GLU A 621 -19.48 0.45 -23.35
N GLU A 622 -19.63 1.73 -23.68
CA GLU A 622 -19.39 2.87 -22.79
C GLU A 622 -20.36 2.88 -21.58
N GLU A 623 -21.66 2.60 -21.81
CA GLU A 623 -22.64 2.51 -20.73
C GLU A 623 -22.35 1.34 -19.78
N LYS A 624 -21.89 0.19 -20.28
CA LYS A 624 -21.44 -0.94 -19.45
C LYS A 624 -20.21 -0.59 -18.63
N GLU A 625 -19.27 0.16 -19.20
CA GLU A 625 -18.07 0.65 -18.50
C GLU A 625 -18.45 1.60 -17.36
N GLN A 626 -19.33 2.55 -17.61
CA GLN A 626 -19.85 3.46 -16.58
C GLN A 626 -20.58 2.71 -15.45
N LEU A 627 -21.41 1.71 -15.81
CA LEU A 627 -22.09 0.87 -14.80
C LEU A 627 -21.09 0.09 -13.95
N ASN A 628 -20.02 -0.44 -14.52
CA ASN A 628 -18.97 -1.13 -13.79
C ASN A 628 -18.23 -0.18 -12.85
N LEU A 629 -17.92 1.04 -13.26
CA LEU A 629 -17.32 2.09 -12.43
C LEU A 629 -18.25 2.47 -11.26
N MET A 630 -19.52 2.74 -11.54
CA MET A 630 -20.53 3.07 -10.52
C MET A 630 -20.73 1.93 -9.53
N TYR A 631 -20.75 0.68 -10.01
CA TYR A 631 -20.88 -0.48 -9.14
C TYR A 631 -19.66 -0.67 -8.24
N ALA A 632 -18.45 -0.45 -8.78
CA ALA A 632 -17.22 -0.51 -8.00
C ALA A 632 -17.11 0.62 -6.96
N ARG A 633 -17.52 1.85 -7.34
CA ARG A 633 -17.44 3.05 -6.51
C ARG A 633 -18.48 3.07 -5.41
N ASP A 634 -19.74 2.86 -5.78
CA ASP A 634 -20.90 3.07 -4.89
C ASP A 634 -21.48 1.74 -4.40
N TYR A 635 -20.61 0.75 -4.18
CA TYR A 635 -21.05 -0.57 -3.75
C TYR A 635 -21.78 -0.54 -2.41
N SER A 636 -22.94 -1.19 -2.38
CA SER A 636 -23.65 -1.52 -1.14
C SER A 636 -24.30 -2.91 -1.27
N LEU A 637 -24.42 -3.63 -0.14
CA LEU A 637 -25.04 -4.94 -0.10
C LEU A 637 -26.49 -4.91 -0.60
N SER A 638 -27.22 -3.81 -0.33
CA SER A 638 -28.59 -3.61 -0.80
C SER A 638 -28.71 -3.58 -2.32
N LYS A 639 -27.68 -3.08 -3.02
CA LYS A 639 -27.62 -3.14 -4.48
C LYS A 639 -27.49 -4.59 -4.98
N ASP A 640 -26.62 -5.39 -4.37
CA ASP A 640 -26.47 -6.81 -4.73
C ASP A 640 -27.78 -7.58 -4.50
N ILE A 641 -28.45 -7.35 -3.37
CA ILE A 641 -29.74 -7.95 -3.07
C ILE A 641 -30.79 -7.57 -4.12
N ASN A 642 -30.88 -6.29 -4.48
CA ASN A 642 -31.83 -5.81 -5.48
C ASN A 642 -31.53 -6.40 -6.88
N PHE A 643 -30.26 -6.43 -7.28
CA PHE A 643 -29.88 -7.03 -8.57
C PHE A 643 -30.19 -8.52 -8.61
N PHE A 644 -29.94 -9.25 -7.53
CA PHE A 644 -30.22 -10.68 -7.41
C PHE A 644 -31.71 -11.00 -7.58
N PHE A 645 -32.59 -10.36 -6.79
CA PHE A 645 -34.02 -10.63 -6.88
C PHE A 645 -34.64 -10.21 -8.21
N ARG A 646 -34.14 -9.14 -8.83
CA ARG A 646 -34.61 -8.71 -10.14
C ARG A 646 -34.15 -9.65 -11.25
N ALA A 647 -32.92 -10.17 -11.15
CA ALA A 647 -32.40 -11.14 -12.10
C ALA A 647 -33.11 -12.50 -12.03
N LEU A 648 -33.61 -12.89 -10.84
CA LEU A 648 -34.39 -14.13 -10.67
C LEU A 648 -35.83 -14.06 -11.26
N LYS A 649 -36.40 -12.83 -11.37
CA LYS A 649 -37.73 -12.65 -11.95
C LYS A 649 -37.75 -12.69 -13.49
N LYS A 650 -36.60 -12.65 -14.14
CA LYS A 650 -36.44 -12.80 -15.60
C LYS A 650 -36.07 -14.26 -15.95
#